data_2621f5db771589c21b26ba7325adf463
#
_entry.id   2621f5db771589c21b26ba7325adf463
#
_cell.length_a   1.000
_cell.length_b   1.000
_cell.length_c   1.000
_cell.angle_alpha   90.00
_cell.angle_beta   90.00
_cell.angle_gamma   90.00
#
_symmetry.space_group_name_H-M   'P 1'
#
loop_
_entity.id
_entity.type
_entity.pdbx_description
1 polymer ?
#
loop_
_entity_poly.entity_id
_entity_poly.type
_entity_poly.pdbx_seq_one_letter_code
_entity_poly.pdbx_strand_id
1 'polypeptide(L)'
;MRGSTVIERIKLMAKKNYDDNSLKQLKGPDQVRLRPGVIFGSDGLDGCCHSVFEILSNSIDEAREGFGNRIIVTRFLDKSIEVQDYGRGIPIAFNKNEEKYNWELAFCTLYAGGKYDNNSGDNYSYSLGLNGLGLCSTQFAAEYMEVESNNGTWIYDLRFEKGYNVEKEERGFRRHQSDGTTGTKIKWKPDLDVFTDIDVPFEYFDDVLRRQAVVNDGLTFVLRNEVRDEETGETHFEEHIYCYENGISDYLKEIVGDTALTTEQVWSAQRTGKDREDKPEYKVKMKVAFVFSNKVQLIQHYHNSSWLEHGGSPDKAMQAAFTNQIDGWLKANSKYNKTEGKIKFTDIADCLVFISSNFSTQTSYENQTKKSITNKFIQEAMTDWLKHQLEVYFLENPDEAVKICEQVLINKRARENAAKARDTIKKQLSGKIDLANRIPKFVDCRSKDTARRELYIVEGDSALGAVKQARDADYQAVMPVRGKTLNCLKASYDKIFKSEIITNLMKILGCGVEVKAKANKDLSTFDLNNLRWEKIIICTDADYDGYQIRTLILTMLYRLVPTVIEQGYVYIAESPLYEINSKDMTYFAYTEAEKQRILADIGEQKYKIQRSKGLGENEPEMMSLTTMNPETRRLIRVMPEDAQKTQEIFELLLGDNLDGRKDYIRDYGYKYLDDIDVS
;
A
#
# COMPACT_ATOMS: atom_id res chain seq x y z
N MET A 1 -40.66 6.41 47.28
CA MET A 1 -40.84 5.19 46.49
C MET A 1 -40.19 5.38 45.11
N ARG A 2 -38.90 5.25 44.98
CA ARG A 2 -38.14 5.11 43.75
C ARG A 2 -36.73 4.57 44.10
N GLY A 3 -36.66 3.28 44.38
CA GLY A 3 -35.40 2.64 44.79
C GLY A 3 -35.33 1.13 44.56
N SER A 4 -36.29 0.56 43.81
CA SER A 4 -36.35 -0.93 43.65
C SER A 4 -36.15 -1.48 42.24
N THR A 5 -35.88 -0.61 41.24
CA THR A 5 -35.84 -1.04 39.83
C THR A 5 -34.44 -1.26 39.26
N VAL A 6 -33.37 -0.93 39.98
CA VAL A 6 -31.99 -1.11 39.49
C VAL A 6 -31.38 -2.42 40.01
N ILE A 7 -31.83 -2.91 41.17
CA ILE A 7 -31.28 -4.13 41.78
C ILE A 7 -31.86 -5.41 41.15
N GLU A 8 -33.06 -5.36 40.57
CA GLU A 8 -33.63 -6.51 39.86
C GLU A 8 -33.03 -6.76 38.46
N ARG A 9 -32.46 -5.74 37.79
CA ARG A 9 -31.76 -5.95 36.48
C ARG A 9 -30.36 -6.56 36.61
N ILE A 10 -29.76 -6.54 37.82
CA ILE A 10 -28.43 -7.14 38.06
C ILE A 10 -28.53 -8.64 38.42
N LYS A 11 -29.70 -9.15 38.72
CA LYS A 11 -29.91 -10.59 39.06
C LYS A 11 -30.20 -11.50 37.86
N LEU A 12 -30.25 -10.98 36.60
CA LEU A 12 -30.51 -11.79 35.42
C LEU A 12 -29.25 -12.11 34.61
N MET A 13 -28.05 -11.84 35.10
CA MET A 13 -26.83 -12.51 34.63
C MET A 13 -26.46 -13.62 35.59
N ALA A 14 -27.29 -14.64 35.68
CA ALA A 14 -26.87 -15.92 36.23
C ALA A 14 -25.67 -16.41 35.42
N LYS A 15 -24.48 -16.46 36.06
CA LYS A 15 -23.34 -17.18 35.52
C LYS A 15 -23.84 -18.57 35.12
N LYS A 16 -23.90 -18.86 33.81
CA LYS A 16 -24.10 -20.24 33.36
C LYS A 16 -22.96 -21.06 33.94
N ASN A 17 -23.26 -21.95 34.84
CA ASN A 17 -22.28 -22.89 35.38
C ASN A 17 -21.71 -23.65 34.20
N TYR A 18 -20.38 -23.68 34.10
CA TYR A 18 -19.68 -24.53 33.15
C TYR A 18 -19.64 -25.95 33.72
N ASP A 19 -20.53 -26.81 33.23
CA ASP A 19 -20.71 -28.19 33.64
C ASP A 19 -20.61 -29.15 32.43
N ASP A 20 -20.79 -30.46 32.67
CA ASP A 20 -20.71 -31.49 31.64
C ASP A 20 -21.69 -31.30 30.47
N ASN A 21 -22.78 -30.53 30.67
CA ASN A 21 -23.76 -30.18 29.63
C ASN A 21 -23.41 -28.89 28.87
N SER A 22 -22.34 -28.23 29.24
CA SER A 22 -21.93 -26.96 28.63
C SER A 22 -21.20 -27.13 27.30
N LEU A 23 -20.69 -28.34 27.01
CA LEU A 23 -20.03 -28.68 25.74
C LEU A 23 -21.06 -28.90 24.63
N LYS A 24 -20.94 -28.15 23.55
CA LYS A 24 -21.78 -28.29 22.34
C LYS A 24 -20.93 -28.47 21.11
N GLN A 25 -21.26 -29.42 20.29
CA GLN A 25 -20.69 -29.60 18.96
C GLN A 25 -21.47 -28.76 17.97
N LEU A 26 -20.76 -27.91 17.17
CA LEU A 26 -21.36 -27.26 16.01
C LEU A 26 -21.59 -28.30 14.92
N LYS A 27 -22.73 -28.24 14.26
CA LYS A 27 -23.13 -29.19 13.19
C LYS A 27 -23.66 -28.43 11.98
N GLY A 28 -23.50 -29.00 10.79
CA GLY A 28 -23.98 -28.42 9.53
C GLY A 28 -23.44 -27.00 9.33
N PRO A 29 -24.25 -26.05 8.84
CA PRO A 29 -23.82 -24.71 8.52
C PRO A 29 -23.21 -23.93 9.69
N ASP A 30 -23.60 -24.18 10.92
CA ASP A 30 -23.09 -23.48 12.11
C ASP A 30 -21.58 -23.67 12.31
N GLN A 31 -21.00 -24.75 11.76
CA GLN A 31 -19.55 -25.00 11.81
C GLN A 31 -18.75 -23.90 11.11
N VAL A 32 -19.32 -23.28 10.08
CA VAL A 32 -18.72 -22.19 9.32
C VAL A 32 -19.31 -20.83 9.71
N ARG A 33 -20.64 -20.75 9.78
CA ARG A 33 -21.35 -19.47 10.02
C ARG A 33 -20.97 -18.81 11.34
N LEU A 34 -20.71 -19.59 12.39
CA LEU A 34 -20.30 -19.06 13.71
C LEU A 34 -18.77 -18.89 13.84
N ARG A 35 -17.99 -19.41 12.93
CA ARG A 35 -16.51 -19.36 12.97
C ARG A 35 -15.89 -19.22 11.58
N PRO A 36 -16.29 -18.21 10.77
CA PRO A 36 -15.79 -18.04 9.39
C PRO A 36 -14.28 -17.83 9.34
N GLY A 37 -13.70 -17.14 10.32
CA GLY A 37 -12.26 -16.88 10.38
C GLY A 37 -11.39 -18.14 10.46
N VAL A 38 -11.91 -19.27 10.94
CA VAL A 38 -11.17 -20.55 10.98
C VAL A 38 -10.96 -21.12 9.56
N ILE A 39 -11.95 -20.94 8.69
CA ILE A 39 -11.95 -21.47 7.32
C ILE A 39 -11.39 -20.45 6.34
N PHE A 40 -11.93 -19.23 6.36
CA PHE A 40 -11.60 -18.19 5.40
C PHE A 40 -10.47 -17.24 5.86
N GLY A 41 -9.94 -17.44 7.08
CA GLY A 41 -8.89 -16.61 7.64
C GLY A 41 -9.37 -15.28 8.25
N SER A 42 -10.58 -14.82 7.92
CA SER A 42 -11.20 -13.60 8.42
C SER A 42 -12.73 -13.71 8.33
N ASP A 43 -13.45 -12.91 9.11
CA ASP A 43 -14.88 -12.64 8.98
C ASP A 43 -15.18 -11.31 8.26
N GLY A 44 -14.13 -10.60 7.80
CA GLY A 44 -14.24 -9.38 7.02
C GLY A 44 -14.21 -9.64 5.52
N LEU A 45 -13.98 -8.57 4.75
CA LEU A 45 -13.90 -8.59 3.29
C LEU A 45 -12.87 -9.59 2.76
N ASP A 46 -11.70 -9.73 3.42
CA ASP A 46 -10.67 -10.71 3.02
C ASP A 46 -11.18 -12.15 3.08
N GLY A 47 -12.00 -12.48 4.09
CA GLY A 47 -12.63 -13.80 4.19
C GLY A 47 -13.68 -14.01 3.10
N CYS A 48 -14.48 -12.99 2.80
CA CYS A 48 -15.42 -13.01 1.69
C CYS A 48 -14.69 -13.21 0.35
N CYS A 49 -13.61 -12.47 0.09
CA CYS A 49 -12.75 -12.64 -1.08
C CYS A 49 -12.18 -14.07 -1.18
N HIS A 50 -11.76 -14.67 -0.06
CA HIS A 50 -11.27 -16.04 -0.05
C HIS A 50 -12.35 -17.05 -0.46
N SER A 51 -13.62 -16.82 -0.10
CA SER A 51 -14.74 -17.68 -0.51
C SER A 51 -14.92 -17.72 -2.04
N VAL A 52 -14.65 -16.59 -2.71
CA VAL A 52 -14.66 -16.51 -4.20
C VAL A 52 -13.58 -17.40 -4.79
N PHE A 53 -12.37 -17.32 -4.24
CA PHE A 53 -11.25 -18.14 -4.72
C PHE A 53 -11.48 -19.65 -4.52
N GLU A 54 -12.17 -20.05 -3.47
CA GLU A 54 -12.50 -21.47 -3.23
C GLU A 54 -13.43 -22.05 -4.30
N ILE A 55 -14.39 -21.28 -4.83
CA ILE A 55 -15.23 -21.71 -5.96
C ILE A 55 -14.41 -21.71 -7.26
N LEU A 56 -13.70 -20.61 -7.54
CA LEU A 56 -12.88 -20.46 -8.73
C LEU A 56 -11.83 -21.57 -8.86
N SER A 57 -11.22 -21.97 -7.74
CA SER A 57 -10.19 -23.03 -7.71
C SER A 57 -10.67 -24.38 -8.22
N ASN A 58 -11.94 -24.70 -8.03
CA ASN A 58 -12.51 -25.95 -8.53
C ASN A 58 -12.61 -25.95 -10.06
N SER A 59 -13.03 -24.84 -10.66
CA SER A 59 -13.08 -24.66 -12.10
C SER A 59 -11.68 -24.66 -12.74
N ILE A 60 -10.68 -24.09 -12.06
CA ILE A 60 -9.28 -24.16 -12.48
C ILE A 60 -8.76 -25.60 -12.45
N ASP A 61 -9.07 -26.36 -11.40
CA ASP A 61 -8.66 -27.77 -11.30
C ASP A 61 -9.23 -28.62 -12.45
N GLU A 62 -10.49 -28.41 -12.84
CA GLU A 62 -11.09 -29.10 -14.01
C GLU A 62 -10.38 -28.72 -15.30
N ALA A 63 -10.13 -27.44 -15.55
CA ALA A 63 -9.44 -26.98 -16.74
C ALA A 63 -8.01 -27.56 -16.83
N ARG A 64 -7.30 -27.68 -15.72
CA ARG A 64 -5.95 -28.26 -15.64
C ARG A 64 -5.91 -29.77 -15.92
N GLU A 65 -6.99 -30.49 -15.63
CA GLU A 65 -7.16 -31.89 -16.03
C GLU A 65 -7.52 -32.03 -17.52
N GLY A 66 -7.56 -30.90 -18.26
CA GLY A 66 -7.84 -30.87 -19.71
C GLY A 66 -9.33 -30.78 -20.05
N PHE A 67 -10.19 -30.46 -19.09
CA PHE A 67 -11.62 -30.33 -19.29
C PHE A 67 -12.04 -28.85 -19.26
N GLY A 68 -12.29 -28.30 -20.43
CA GLY A 68 -12.57 -26.89 -20.64
C GLY A 68 -11.30 -26.03 -20.68
N ASN A 69 -11.39 -24.88 -21.35
CA ASN A 69 -10.29 -23.94 -21.50
C ASN A 69 -10.73 -22.49 -21.25
N ARG A 70 -11.94 -22.32 -20.71
CA ARG A 70 -12.53 -21.00 -20.43
C ARG A 70 -13.29 -21.03 -19.10
N ILE A 71 -13.09 -20.01 -18.30
CA ILE A 71 -13.82 -19.78 -17.05
C ILE A 71 -14.38 -18.38 -17.08
N ILE A 72 -15.68 -18.22 -16.80
CA ILE A 72 -16.37 -16.94 -16.74
C ILE A 72 -16.71 -16.64 -15.29
N VAL A 73 -16.33 -15.47 -14.82
CA VAL A 73 -16.66 -14.94 -13.50
C VAL A 73 -17.52 -13.70 -13.69
N THR A 74 -18.71 -13.70 -13.10
CA THR A 74 -19.63 -12.55 -13.20
C THR A 74 -19.80 -11.92 -11.82
N ARG A 75 -19.53 -10.63 -11.72
CA ARG A 75 -19.79 -9.79 -10.55
C ARG A 75 -21.06 -9.00 -10.81
N PHE A 76 -22.06 -9.14 -9.92
CA PHE A 76 -23.33 -8.45 -10.02
C PHE A 76 -23.41 -7.26 -9.06
N LEU A 77 -24.21 -6.26 -9.41
CA LEU A 77 -24.47 -5.07 -8.58
C LEU A 77 -25.15 -5.41 -7.24
N ASP A 78 -25.93 -6.50 -7.18
CA ASP A 78 -26.57 -6.99 -5.96
C ASP A 78 -25.61 -7.71 -5.00
N LYS A 79 -24.27 -7.72 -5.34
CA LYS A 79 -23.18 -8.38 -4.62
C LYS A 79 -23.21 -9.91 -4.72
N SER A 80 -24.06 -10.47 -5.58
CA SER A 80 -23.93 -11.88 -5.96
C SER A 80 -22.76 -12.06 -6.94
N ILE A 81 -22.24 -13.29 -6.98
CA ILE A 81 -21.10 -13.68 -7.80
C ILE A 81 -21.48 -14.98 -8.52
N GLU A 82 -21.05 -15.12 -9.77
CA GLU A 82 -21.23 -16.35 -10.53
C GLU A 82 -19.90 -16.80 -11.11
N VAL A 83 -19.63 -18.09 -11.02
CA VAL A 83 -18.50 -18.74 -11.69
C VAL A 83 -19.07 -19.85 -12.59
N GLN A 84 -18.68 -19.82 -13.86
CA GLN A 84 -19.06 -20.81 -14.86
C GLN A 84 -17.80 -21.40 -15.52
N ASP A 85 -17.72 -22.73 -15.55
CA ASP A 85 -16.72 -23.47 -16.30
C ASP A 85 -17.38 -24.40 -17.35
N TYR A 86 -16.55 -24.99 -18.18
CA TYR A 86 -16.90 -25.94 -19.23
C TYR A 86 -16.21 -27.30 -19.00
N GLY A 87 -16.05 -27.66 -17.72
CA GLY A 87 -15.51 -28.93 -17.27
C GLY A 87 -16.50 -30.08 -17.41
N ARG A 88 -16.29 -31.15 -16.67
CA ARG A 88 -17.16 -32.37 -16.72
C ARG A 88 -18.48 -32.23 -15.97
N GLY A 89 -18.66 -31.15 -15.22
CA GLY A 89 -19.76 -30.99 -14.26
C GLY A 89 -19.49 -31.72 -12.92
N ILE A 90 -19.95 -31.11 -11.82
CA ILE A 90 -19.85 -31.70 -10.48
C ILE A 90 -20.77 -32.93 -10.42
N PRO A 91 -20.31 -34.12 -9.96
CA PRO A 91 -21.17 -35.28 -9.73
C PRO A 91 -22.26 -34.95 -8.70
N ILE A 92 -23.53 -35.18 -9.05
CA ILE A 92 -24.70 -34.89 -8.19
C ILE A 92 -25.43 -36.16 -7.77
N ALA A 93 -25.44 -37.19 -8.63
CA ALA A 93 -26.24 -38.40 -8.48
C ALA A 93 -25.84 -39.24 -7.23
N PHE A 94 -26.60 -40.28 -6.94
CA PHE A 94 -26.41 -41.14 -5.79
C PHE A 94 -25.09 -41.91 -5.86
N ASN A 95 -24.32 -41.84 -4.78
CA ASN A 95 -23.07 -42.57 -4.56
C ASN A 95 -23.34 -43.85 -3.78
N LYS A 96 -23.15 -44.99 -4.44
CA LYS A 96 -23.41 -46.28 -3.83
C LYS A 96 -22.41 -46.65 -2.71
N ASN A 97 -21.20 -46.12 -2.76
CA ASN A 97 -20.16 -46.42 -1.77
C ASN A 97 -20.39 -45.67 -0.45
N GLU A 98 -20.88 -44.44 -0.56
CA GLU A 98 -21.13 -43.57 0.60
C GLU A 98 -22.60 -43.59 1.06
N GLU A 99 -23.48 -44.29 0.33
CA GLU A 99 -24.92 -44.39 0.57
C GLU A 99 -25.63 -43.04 0.68
N LYS A 100 -25.12 -42.05 -0.05
CA LYS A 100 -25.60 -40.63 -0.08
C LYS A 100 -25.59 -40.10 -1.50
N TYR A 101 -26.28 -39.01 -1.72
CA TYR A 101 -26.08 -38.24 -2.96
C TYR A 101 -24.75 -37.50 -2.95
N ASN A 102 -24.07 -37.42 -4.09
CA ASN A 102 -22.82 -36.72 -4.22
C ASN A 102 -22.96 -35.22 -3.90
N TRP A 103 -24.13 -34.60 -4.17
CA TRP A 103 -24.34 -33.22 -3.76
C TRP A 103 -24.29 -33.02 -2.24
N GLU A 104 -24.75 -33.99 -1.44
CA GLU A 104 -24.66 -33.91 0.03
C GLU A 104 -23.18 -33.94 0.48
N LEU A 105 -22.37 -34.75 -0.20
CA LEU A 105 -20.93 -34.80 0.05
C LEU A 105 -20.25 -33.50 -0.36
N ALA A 106 -20.50 -33.00 -1.57
CA ALA A 106 -19.83 -31.86 -2.13
C ALA A 106 -20.19 -30.51 -1.45
N PHE A 107 -21.49 -30.32 -1.13
CA PHE A 107 -22.01 -29.05 -0.65
C PHE A 107 -22.37 -29.03 0.84
N CYS A 108 -22.57 -30.16 1.50
CA CYS A 108 -23.07 -30.21 2.87
C CYS A 108 -22.16 -30.98 3.85
N THR A 109 -21.04 -31.54 3.36
CA THR A 109 -20.13 -32.33 4.21
C THR A 109 -18.72 -31.74 4.14
N LEU A 110 -18.24 -31.23 5.27
CA LEU A 110 -16.85 -30.78 5.37
C LEU A 110 -15.91 -31.96 5.33
N TYR A 111 -14.72 -31.79 4.74
CA TYR A 111 -13.73 -32.86 4.54
C TYR A 111 -14.24 -33.99 3.64
N ALA A 112 -15.13 -33.70 2.71
CA ALA A 112 -15.56 -34.64 1.67
C ALA A 112 -15.06 -34.11 0.29
N GLY A 113 -14.46 -34.99 -0.51
CA GLY A 113 -13.95 -34.63 -1.82
C GLY A 113 -13.28 -35.80 -2.55
N GLY A 114 -13.15 -35.70 -3.87
CA GLY A 114 -12.52 -36.71 -4.71
C GLY A 114 -11.03 -36.49 -4.99
N LYS A 115 -10.38 -35.54 -4.27
CA LYS A 115 -9.00 -35.08 -4.59
C LYS A 115 -7.96 -35.47 -3.51
N TYR A 116 -8.24 -36.52 -2.70
CA TYR A 116 -7.36 -36.91 -1.58
C TYR A 116 -6.16 -37.76 -1.99
N ASP A 117 -6.20 -38.42 -3.14
CA ASP A 117 -5.20 -39.43 -3.54
C ASP A 117 -4.30 -38.89 -4.68
N ASN A 118 -3.56 -37.80 -4.40
CA ASN A 118 -2.76 -37.07 -5.38
C ASN A 118 -1.44 -37.78 -5.78
N ASN A 119 -1.02 -38.81 -5.04
CA ASN A 119 0.22 -39.54 -5.32
C ASN A 119 0.02 -40.81 -6.17
N SER A 120 -1.23 -41.29 -6.34
CA SER A 120 -1.55 -42.50 -7.13
C SER A 120 -1.48 -42.24 -8.66
N GLY A 121 -1.50 -41.01 -9.11
CA GLY A 121 -1.19 -40.62 -10.50
C GLY A 121 -2.37 -40.66 -11.48
N ASP A 122 -3.58 -40.92 -11.02
CA ASP A 122 -4.71 -41.11 -11.95
C ASP A 122 -5.51 -39.83 -12.27
N ASN A 123 -5.67 -38.90 -11.32
CA ASN A 123 -6.35 -37.61 -11.54
C ASN A 123 -5.96 -36.60 -10.48
N TYR A 124 -6.03 -35.30 -10.82
CA TYR A 124 -5.82 -34.17 -9.88
C TYR A 124 -4.47 -34.15 -9.15
N SER A 125 -3.41 -34.63 -9.80
CA SER A 125 -2.07 -34.72 -9.20
C SER A 125 -1.54 -33.42 -8.60
N TYR A 126 -2.03 -32.25 -9.04
CA TYR A 126 -1.56 -30.91 -8.66
C TYR A 126 -2.72 -29.99 -8.26
N SER A 127 -3.76 -30.50 -7.63
CA SER A 127 -5.00 -29.78 -7.33
C SER A 127 -4.80 -28.62 -6.35
N LEU A 128 -5.59 -27.55 -6.52
CA LEU A 128 -5.75 -26.43 -5.58
C LEU A 128 -6.62 -26.82 -4.38
N GLY A 129 -7.71 -27.55 -4.62
CA GLY A 129 -8.71 -27.94 -3.64
C GLY A 129 -8.37 -29.25 -2.92
N LEU A 130 -7.40 -29.23 -2.01
CA LEU A 130 -6.89 -30.43 -1.33
C LEU A 130 -7.71 -30.88 -0.11
N ASN A 131 -8.41 -29.98 0.56
CA ASN A 131 -8.95 -30.24 1.90
C ASN A 131 -10.43 -30.63 1.92
N GLY A 132 -11.16 -30.60 0.79
CA GLY A 132 -12.59 -30.86 0.74
C GLY A 132 -13.43 -29.91 1.60
N LEU A 133 -13.00 -28.64 1.69
CA LEU A 133 -13.64 -27.63 2.52
C LEU A 133 -14.30 -26.52 1.71
N GLY A 134 -13.67 -26.05 0.63
CA GLY A 134 -13.96 -24.78 -0.01
C GLY A 134 -15.39 -24.65 -0.51
N LEU A 135 -15.87 -25.60 -1.28
CA LEU A 135 -17.22 -25.59 -1.87
C LEU A 135 -18.30 -25.62 -0.78
N CYS A 136 -18.20 -26.55 0.15
CA CYS A 136 -19.12 -26.70 1.27
C CYS A 136 -19.11 -25.46 2.18
N SER A 137 -17.93 -24.93 2.48
CA SER A 137 -17.81 -23.75 3.35
C SER A 137 -18.40 -22.51 2.71
N THR A 138 -18.15 -22.28 1.41
CA THR A 138 -18.73 -21.14 0.68
C THR A 138 -20.24 -21.23 0.61
N GLN A 139 -20.78 -22.46 0.39
CA GLN A 139 -22.22 -22.70 0.40
C GLN A 139 -22.81 -22.41 1.79
N PHE A 140 -22.17 -22.83 2.89
CA PHE A 140 -22.62 -22.54 4.25
C PHE A 140 -22.55 -21.05 4.61
N ALA A 141 -21.61 -20.31 4.03
CA ALA A 141 -21.43 -18.87 4.27
C ALA A 141 -22.26 -17.97 3.34
N ALA A 142 -23.06 -18.56 2.45
CA ALA A 142 -23.89 -17.82 1.51
C ALA A 142 -25.31 -17.56 2.06
N GLU A 143 -25.87 -16.39 1.67
CA GLU A 143 -27.31 -16.09 1.82
C GLU A 143 -28.14 -17.09 0.96
N TYR A 144 -27.69 -17.25 -0.29
CA TYR A 144 -28.17 -18.30 -1.19
C TYR A 144 -27.05 -18.79 -2.11
N MET A 145 -27.20 -20.01 -2.61
CA MET A 145 -26.37 -20.58 -3.68
C MET A 145 -27.24 -21.36 -4.66
N GLU A 146 -27.07 -21.08 -5.95
CA GLU A 146 -27.66 -21.78 -7.07
C GLU A 146 -26.57 -22.53 -7.82
N VAL A 147 -26.82 -23.78 -8.12
CA VAL A 147 -25.87 -24.65 -8.80
C VAL A 147 -26.54 -25.27 -10.01
N GLU A 148 -25.92 -25.13 -11.17
CA GLU A 148 -26.25 -25.86 -12.38
C GLU A 148 -25.04 -26.75 -12.74
N SER A 149 -25.24 -28.06 -12.75
CA SER A 149 -24.19 -29.02 -13.11
C SER A 149 -24.63 -29.83 -14.31
N ASN A 150 -23.88 -29.74 -15.41
CA ASN A 150 -24.16 -30.42 -16.67
C ASN A 150 -23.06 -31.44 -16.96
N ASN A 151 -23.48 -32.75 -17.01
CA ASN A 151 -22.55 -33.85 -17.29
C ASN A 151 -22.61 -34.37 -18.74
N GLY A 152 -23.24 -33.61 -19.66
CA GLY A 152 -23.42 -33.97 -21.06
C GLY A 152 -24.65 -34.83 -21.35
N THR A 153 -25.24 -35.44 -20.32
CA THR A 153 -26.49 -36.22 -20.43
C THR A 153 -27.63 -35.52 -19.71
N TRP A 154 -27.36 -35.08 -18.49
CA TRP A 154 -28.31 -34.42 -17.61
C TRP A 154 -27.76 -33.12 -17.08
N ILE A 155 -28.62 -32.12 -16.99
CA ILE A 155 -28.41 -30.88 -16.22
C ILE A 155 -29.11 -31.06 -14.88
N TYR A 156 -28.41 -30.77 -13.80
CA TYR A 156 -28.87 -30.84 -12.43
C TYR A 156 -28.90 -29.43 -11.84
N ASP A 157 -30.09 -29.05 -11.33
CA ASP A 157 -30.26 -27.74 -10.65
C ASP A 157 -30.47 -27.98 -9.15
N LEU A 158 -29.70 -27.23 -8.35
CA LEU A 158 -29.80 -27.22 -6.89
C LEU A 158 -29.90 -25.80 -6.39
N ARG A 159 -30.60 -25.61 -5.28
CA ARG A 159 -30.69 -24.34 -4.59
C ARG A 159 -30.49 -24.53 -3.09
N PHE A 160 -29.64 -23.68 -2.52
CA PHE A 160 -29.36 -23.63 -1.09
C PHE A 160 -29.69 -22.24 -0.56
N GLU A 161 -30.19 -22.17 0.69
CA GLU A 161 -30.40 -20.93 1.42
C GLU A 161 -29.82 -21.09 2.84
N LYS A 162 -28.91 -20.18 3.22
CA LYS A 162 -28.22 -20.15 4.52
C LYS A 162 -27.64 -21.51 4.94
N GLY A 163 -27.13 -22.27 3.98
CA GLY A 163 -26.49 -23.57 4.22
C GLY A 163 -27.42 -24.79 4.08
N TYR A 164 -28.70 -24.60 3.82
CA TYR A 164 -29.66 -25.71 3.70
C TYR A 164 -30.17 -25.82 2.27
N ASN A 165 -30.28 -27.05 1.79
CA ASN A 165 -30.93 -27.35 0.51
C ASN A 165 -32.45 -27.08 0.62
N VAL A 166 -32.96 -26.25 -0.29
CA VAL A 166 -34.38 -25.83 -0.31
C VAL A 166 -35.15 -26.37 -1.50
N GLU A 167 -34.55 -27.25 -2.29
CA GLU A 167 -35.27 -27.93 -3.37
C GLU A 167 -36.35 -28.85 -2.82
N LYS A 168 -37.55 -28.79 -3.47
CA LYS A 168 -38.75 -29.49 -3.00
C LYS A 168 -38.79 -30.97 -3.42
N GLU A 169 -37.94 -31.37 -4.35
CA GLU A 169 -37.87 -32.76 -4.78
C GLU A 169 -37.20 -33.63 -3.71
N GLU A 170 -37.69 -34.86 -3.52
CA GLU A 170 -37.14 -35.82 -2.53
C GLU A 170 -35.64 -36.10 -2.70
N ARG A 171 -35.11 -35.94 -3.93
CA ARG A 171 -33.71 -36.12 -4.27
C ARG A 171 -32.86 -34.89 -3.94
N GLY A 172 -33.47 -33.75 -3.60
CA GLY A 172 -32.78 -32.52 -3.32
C GLY A 172 -32.24 -31.78 -4.57
N PHE A 173 -32.66 -32.15 -5.77
CA PHE A 173 -32.30 -31.53 -7.02
C PHE A 173 -33.35 -31.73 -8.11
N ARG A 174 -33.49 -30.79 -9.01
CA ARG A 174 -34.22 -30.91 -10.29
C ARG A 174 -33.24 -31.41 -11.34
N ARG A 175 -33.73 -32.11 -12.36
CA ARG A 175 -32.92 -32.48 -13.51
C ARG A 175 -33.72 -32.42 -14.82
N HIS A 176 -33.03 -32.03 -15.88
CA HIS A 176 -33.55 -32.05 -17.25
C HIS A 176 -32.48 -32.54 -18.22
N GLN A 177 -32.86 -32.81 -19.46
CA GLN A 177 -31.96 -33.37 -20.46
C GLN A 177 -30.96 -32.30 -20.91
N SER A 178 -29.69 -32.69 -21.03
CA SER A 178 -28.64 -31.84 -21.57
C SER A 178 -28.71 -31.73 -23.11
N ASP A 179 -28.19 -30.66 -23.63
CA ASP A 179 -27.92 -30.46 -25.07
C ASP A 179 -26.59 -31.11 -25.53
N GLY A 180 -25.92 -31.84 -24.66
CA GLY A 180 -24.63 -32.45 -24.91
C GLY A 180 -23.41 -31.60 -24.48
N THR A 181 -23.62 -30.39 -24.03
CA THR A 181 -22.54 -29.58 -23.40
C THR A 181 -22.22 -30.10 -22.01
N THR A 182 -21.08 -29.72 -21.45
CA THR A 182 -20.68 -30.05 -20.07
C THR A 182 -20.20 -28.80 -19.36
N GLY A 183 -20.28 -28.79 -18.02
CA GLY A 183 -19.76 -27.71 -17.21
C GLY A 183 -20.46 -27.54 -15.88
N THR A 184 -19.97 -26.60 -15.08
CA THR A 184 -20.58 -26.21 -13.82
C THR A 184 -20.80 -24.70 -13.81
N LYS A 185 -21.96 -24.27 -13.32
CA LYS A 185 -22.26 -22.87 -13.05
C LYS A 185 -22.76 -22.73 -11.61
N ILE A 186 -22.09 -21.91 -10.83
CA ILE A 186 -22.43 -21.65 -9.44
C ILE A 186 -22.61 -20.15 -9.27
N LYS A 187 -23.82 -19.76 -8.86
CA LYS A 187 -24.14 -18.37 -8.48
C LYS A 187 -24.46 -18.34 -7.00
N TRP A 188 -23.83 -17.42 -6.27
CA TRP A 188 -24.09 -17.26 -4.84
C TRP A 188 -24.00 -15.80 -4.42
N LYS A 189 -24.62 -15.52 -3.30
CA LYS A 189 -24.48 -14.24 -2.62
C LYS A 189 -23.92 -14.50 -1.22
N PRO A 190 -22.74 -13.96 -0.87
CA PRO A 190 -22.22 -14.05 0.49
C PRO A 190 -23.19 -13.45 1.51
N ASP A 191 -23.24 -13.98 2.73
CA ASP A 191 -24.20 -13.58 3.76
C ASP A 191 -23.59 -12.59 4.74
N LEU A 192 -24.26 -11.44 4.96
CA LEU A 192 -23.91 -10.45 5.97
C LEU A 192 -24.06 -10.96 7.42
N ASP A 193 -24.79 -12.05 7.63
CA ASP A 193 -24.81 -12.73 8.93
C ASP A 193 -23.50 -13.50 9.22
N VAL A 194 -22.62 -13.65 8.22
CA VAL A 194 -21.35 -14.38 8.30
C VAL A 194 -20.16 -13.45 8.11
N PHE A 195 -20.21 -12.60 7.10
CA PHE A 195 -19.15 -11.64 6.79
C PHE A 195 -19.59 -10.24 7.16
N THR A 196 -18.67 -9.45 7.71
CA THR A 196 -18.93 -8.04 8.05
C THR A 196 -19.00 -7.13 6.83
N ASP A 197 -18.41 -7.56 5.70
CA ASP A 197 -18.47 -6.91 4.40
C ASP A 197 -18.49 -7.96 3.29
N ILE A 198 -19.38 -7.78 2.31
CA ILE A 198 -19.58 -8.68 1.16
C ILE A 198 -19.40 -7.96 -0.19
N ASP A 199 -19.00 -6.69 -0.17
CA ASP A 199 -18.81 -5.89 -1.39
C ASP A 199 -17.42 -6.13 -1.97
N VAL A 200 -17.24 -7.30 -2.57
CA VAL A 200 -15.95 -7.65 -3.20
C VAL A 200 -15.68 -6.66 -4.35
N PRO A 201 -14.58 -5.87 -4.27
CA PRO A 201 -14.30 -4.84 -5.25
C PRO A 201 -13.89 -5.44 -6.60
N PHE A 202 -14.11 -4.68 -7.68
CA PHE A 202 -13.70 -5.07 -9.05
C PHE A 202 -12.20 -5.40 -9.12
N GLU A 203 -11.35 -4.62 -8.46
CA GLU A 203 -9.90 -4.77 -8.45
C GLU A 203 -9.45 -6.13 -7.92
N TYR A 204 -10.19 -6.71 -7.00
CA TYR A 204 -9.91 -8.07 -6.52
C TYR A 204 -10.08 -9.11 -7.64
N PHE A 205 -11.18 -9.02 -8.40
CA PHE A 205 -11.43 -9.95 -9.51
C PHE A 205 -10.42 -9.75 -10.62
N ASP A 206 -10.12 -8.51 -11.01
CA ASP A 206 -9.11 -8.18 -12.02
C ASP A 206 -7.76 -8.80 -11.66
N ASP A 207 -7.30 -8.57 -10.45
CA ASP A 207 -6.00 -9.04 -9.96
C ASP A 207 -5.94 -10.58 -9.85
N VAL A 208 -6.97 -11.22 -9.28
CA VAL A 208 -7.02 -12.68 -9.12
C VAL A 208 -7.09 -13.38 -10.48
N LEU A 209 -7.96 -12.95 -11.38
CA LEU A 209 -8.13 -13.60 -12.68
C LEU A 209 -6.90 -13.42 -13.56
N ARG A 210 -6.29 -12.24 -13.55
CA ARG A 210 -5.01 -12.00 -14.23
C ARG A 210 -3.92 -12.92 -13.71
N ARG A 211 -3.75 -13.03 -12.39
CA ARG A 211 -2.77 -13.95 -11.78
C ARG A 211 -3.04 -15.41 -12.14
N GLN A 212 -4.30 -15.83 -12.17
CA GLN A 212 -4.65 -17.19 -12.54
C GLN A 212 -4.36 -17.46 -14.02
N ALA A 213 -4.61 -16.50 -14.92
CA ALA A 213 -4.26 -16.61 -16.32
C ALA A 213 -2.73 -16.75 -16.54
N VAL A 214 -1.93 -16.02 -15.74
CA VAL A 214 -0.45 -16.07 -15.79
C VAL A 214 0.10 -17.46 -15.47
N VAL A 215 -0.50 -18.21 -14.56
CA VAL A 215 0.04 -19.51 -14.07
C VAL A 215 -0.67 -20.73 -14.62
N ASN A 216 -1.71 -20.53 -15.43
CA ASN A 216 -2.41 -21.58 -16.15
C ASN A 216 -2.35 -21.27 -17.65
N ASP A 217 -1.22 -21.65 -18.26
CA ASP A 217 -0.87 -21.34 -19.64
C ASP A 217 -2.04 -21.69 -20.60
N GLY A 218 -2.51 -20.73 -21.42
CA GLY A 218 -3.58 -20.88 -22.40
C GLY A 218 -5.02 -20.98 -21.84
N LEU A 219 -5.21 -20.94 -20.51
CA LEU A 219 -6.54 -20.89 -19.93
C LEU A 219 -7.08 -19.46 -19.98
N THR A 220 -8.28 -19.31 -20.56
CA THR A 220 -8.95 -18.01 -20.69
C THR A 220 -9.88 -17.75 -19.52
N PHE A 221 -9.69 -16.62 -18.85
CA PHE A 221 -10.61 -16.09 -17.85
C PHE A 221 -11.36 -14.88 -18.40
N VAL A 222 -12.67 -14.84 -18.17
CA VAL A 222 -13.53 -13.72 -18.56
C VAL A 222 -14.17 -13.17 -17.31
N LEU A 223 -13.89 -11.93 -16.98
CA LEU A 223 -14.62 -11.18 -15.96
C LEU A 223 -15.76 -10.40 -16.61
N ARG A 224 -16.97 -10.66 -16.17
CA ARG A 224 -18.17 -9.89 -16.52
C ARG A 224 -18.57 -9.05 -15.32
N ASN A 225 -18.37 -7.75 -15.41
CA ASN A 225 -18.71 -6.81 -14.36
C ASN A 225 -20.02 -6.10 -14.71
N GLU A 226 -21.07 -6.30 -13.91
CA GLU A 226 -22.32 -5.57 -14.08
C GLU A 226 -22.11 -4.14 -13.58
N VAL A 227 -22.35 -3.17 -14.46
CA VAL A 227 -22.24 -1.74 -14.17
C VAL A 227 -23.55 -1.04 -14.50
N ARG A 228 -23.80 0.06 -13.81
CA ARG A 228 -24.95 0.92 -14.06
C ARG A 228 -24.49 2.20 -14.73
N ASP A 229 -25.04 2.48 -15.88
CA ASP A 229 -24.81 3.74 -16.58
C ASP A 229 -25.40 4.90 -15.75
N GLU A 230 -24.61 5.90 -15.44
CA GLU A 230 -25.02 7.03 -14.60
C GLU A 230 -26.02 7.96 -15.30
N GLU A 231 -26.00 8.03 -16.64
CA GLU A 231 -26.88 8.92 -17.41
C GLU A 231 -28.23 8.27 -17.72
N THR A 232 -28.21 6.99 -18.11
CA THR A 232 -29.42 6.27 -18.54
C THR A 232 -30.07 5.48 -17.42
N GLY A 233 -29.30 5.10 -16.39
CA GLY A 233 -29.74 4.22 -15.32
C GLY A 233 -29.88 2.75 -15.73
N GLU A 234 -29.54 2.39 -16.96
CA GLU A 234 -29.56 1.02 -17.48
C GLU A 234 -28.31 0.25 -16.98
N THR A 235 -28.49 -1.06 -16.81
CA THR A 235 -27.37 -1.95 -16.46
C THR A 235 -26.86 -2.70 -17.68
N HIS A 236 -25.54 -2.82 -17.77
CA HIS A 236 -24.86 -3.61 -18.80
C HIS A 236 -23.65 -4.33 -18.20
N PHE A 237 -23.09 -5.27 -18.97
CA PHE A 237 -21.86 -5.98 -18.55
C PHE A 237 -20.65 -5.44 -19.31
N GLU A 238 -19.61 -5.08 -18.56
CA GLU A 238 -18.28 -4.85 -19.09
C GLU A 238 -17.51 -6.18 -19.02
N GLU A 239 -16.86 -6.56 -20.13
CA GLU A 239 -16.10 -7.80 -20.18
C GLU A 239 -14.60 -7.53 -20.24
N HIS A 240 -13.84 -8.18 -19.36
CA HIS A 240 -12.38 -8.17 -19.35
C HIS A 240 -11.88 -9.60 -19.54
N ILE A 241 -10.94 -9.79 -20.47
CA ILE A 241 -10.43 -11.11 -20.86
C ILE A 241 -8.95 -11.19 -20.51
N TYR A 242 -8.59 -12.26 -19.81
CA TYR A 242 -7.22 -12.57 -19.39
C TYR A 242 -6.83 -13.92 -19.97
N CYS A 243 -5.76 -13.94 -20.78
CA CYS A 243 -5.18 -15.16 -21.34
C CYS A 243 -3.71 -14.91 -21.65
N TYR A 244 -2.83 -15.79 -21.17
CA TYR A 244 -1.40 -15.78 -21.47
C TYR A 244 -1.03 -17.14 -22.05
N GLU A 245 -0.82 -17.21 -23.38
CA GLU A 245 -0.55 -18.45 -24.08
C GLU A 245 0.73 -19.15 -23.59
N ASN A 246 1.78 -18.38 -23.28
CA ASN A 246 3.03 -18.88 -22.72
C ASN A 246 3.15 -18.61 -21.20
N GLY A 247 2.04 -18.26 -20.55
CA GLY A 247 1.96 -18.09 -19.09
C GLY A 247 2.90 -17.01 -18.56
N ILE A 248 3.74 -17.39 -17.59
CA ILE A 248 4.65 -16.46 -16.89
C ILE A 248 5.64 -15.73 -17.81
N SER A 249 5.96 -16.27 -18.98
CA SER A 249 6.84 -15.64 -19.97
C SER A 249 6.18 -14.43 -20.61
N ASP A 250 4.94 -14.57 -21.08
CA ASP A 250 4.22 -13.46 -21.72
C ASP A 250 3.93 -12.34 -20.73
N TYR A 251 3.58 -12.69 -19.48
CA TYR A 251 3.37 -11.72 -18.42
C TYR A 251 4.66 -10.97 -18.04
N LEU A 252 5.80 -11.67 -18.00
CA LEU A 252 7.10 -11.04 -17.78
C LEU A 252 7.40 -9.97 -18.84
N LYS A 253 7.16 -10.28 -20.12
CA LYS A 253 7.34 -9.33 -21.22
C LYS A 253 6.42 -8.13 -21.14
N GLU A 254 5.16 -8.34 -20.77
CA GLU A 254 4.18 -7.25 -20.55
C GLU A 254 4.66 -6.27 -19.50
N ILE A 255 5.14 -6.79 -18.33
CA ILE A 255 5.60 -5.94 -17.23
C ILE A 255 6.85 -5.16 -17.55
N VAL A 256 7.82 -5.81 -18.20
CA VAL A 256 9.16 -5.22 -18.38
C VAL A 256 9.21 -4.32 -19.62
N GLY A 257 8.49 -4.67 -20.69
CA GLY A 257 8.54 -3.95 -21.95
C GLY A 257 9.99 -3.71 -22.42
N ASP A 258 10.29 -2.49 -22.83
CA ASP A 258 11.62 -2.08 -23.33
C ASP A 258 12.63 -1.74 -22.21
N THR A 259 12.31 -2.02 -20.94
CA THR A 259 13.19 -1.64 -19.81
C THR A 259 14.14 -2.75 -19.36
N ALA A 260 14.22 -3.85 -20.09
CA ALA A 260 15.08 -4.97 -19.78
C ALA A 260 16.58 -4.62 -19.91
N LEU A 261 17.37 -5.02 -18.92
CA LEU A 261 18.83 -4.96 -18.95
C LEU A 261 19.45 -6.22 -19.57
N THR A 262 18.73 -7.35 -19.48
CA THR A 262 19.16 -8.67 -19.92
C THR A 262 18.09 -9.30 -20.79
N THR A 263 18.42 -10.39 -21.46
CA THR A 263 17.43 -11.24 -22.14
C THR A 263 16.57 -11.97 -21.11
N GLU A 264 15.32 -12.27 -21.50
CA GLU A 264 14.40 -13.09 -20.71
C GLU A 264 14.97 -14.51 -20.55
N GLN A 265 14.92 -15.03 -19.34
CA GLN A 265 15.25 -16.40 -19.04
C GLN A 265 14.00 -17.15 -18.58
N VAL A 266 13.70 -18.26 -19.24
CA VAL A 266 12.59 -19.17 -18.89
C VAL A 266 13.15 -20.57 -18.69
N TRP A 267 13.11 -21.05 -17.45
CA TRP A 267 13.66 -22.35 -17.09
C TRP A 267 12.58 -23.24 -16.49
N SER A 268 12.71 -24.55 -16.72
CA SER A 268 11.85 -25.54 -16.10
C SER A 268 12.61 -26.80 -15.69
N ALA A 269 12.16 -27.44 -14.63
CA ALA A 269 12.70 -28.71 -14.17
C ALA A 269 11.63 -29.50 -13.42
N GLN A 270 11.87 -30.83 -13.36
CA GLN A 270 11.11 -31.72 -12.51
C GLN A 270 12.06 -32.49 -11.61
N ARG A 271 11.67 -32.66 -10.33
CA ARG A 271 12.42 -33.42 -9.32
C ARG A 271 11.48 -34.31 -8.54
N THR A 272 12.03 -35.39 -7.98
CA THR A 272 11.31 -36.28 -7.05
C THR A 272 12.16 -36.42 -5.78
N GLY A 273 11.50 -36.37 -4.62
CA GLY A 273 12.16 -36.50 -3.32
C GLY A 273 11.16 -36.37 -2.18
N LYS A 274 11.66 -36.19 -0.97
CA LYS A 274 10.89 -36.20 0.27
C LYS A 274 11.35 -35.13 1.24
N ASP A 275 10.45 -34.62 2.08
CA ASP A 275 10.78 -33.60 3.10
C ASP A 275 11.55 -34.20 4.29
N ARG A 276 11.32 -35.48 4.60
CA ARG A 276 11.99 -36.26 5.67
C ARG A 276 12.08 -37.71 5.27
N GLU A 277 13.02 -38.44 5.91
CA GLU A 277 13.27 -39.87 5.64
C GLU A 277 12.05 -40.78 5.85
N ASP A 278 11.17 -40.44 6.79
CA ASP A 278 9.95 -41.19 7.14
C ASP A 278 8.72 -40.81 6.31
N LYS A 279 8.86 -39.88 5.34
CA LYS A 279 7.74 -39.45 4.48
C LYS A 279 7.86 -40.04 3.08
N PRO A 280 6.70 -40.21 2.40
CA PRO A 280 6.69 -40.68 1.02
C PRO A 280 7.38 -39.65 0.09
N GLU A 281 7.95 -40.16 -0.99
CA GLU A 281 8.46 -39.32 -2.07
C GLU A 281 7.31 -38.68 -2.84
N TYR A 282 7.55 -37.46 -3.33
CA TYR A 282 6.61 -36.75 -4.16
C TYR A 282 7.32 -35.98 -5.30
N LYS A 283 6.55 -35.63 -6.32
CA LYS A 283 7.06 -34.92 -7.50
C LYS A 283 6.86 -33.43 -7.34
N VAL A 284 7.86 -32.66 -7.78
CA VAL A 284 7.76 -31.19 -7.94
C VAL A 284 8.13 -30.82 -9.37
N LYS A 285 7.26 -30.05 -10.03
CA LYS A 285 7.55 -29.33 -11.28
C LYS A 285 7.83 -27.89 -10.94
N MET A 286 8.89 -27.33 -11.46
CA MET A 286 9.34 -25.95 -11.22
C MET A 286 9.47 -25.24 -12.56
N LYS A 287 8.85 -24.09 -12.72
CA LYS A 287 8.98 -23.20 -13.88
C LYS A 287 9.26 -21.79 -13.36
N VAL A 288 10.28 -21.14 -13.88
CA VAL A 288 10.62 -19.77 -13.53
C VAL A 288 10.81 -18.94 -14.80
N ALA A 289 10.42 -17.67 -14.72
CA ALA A 289 10.77 -16.67 -15.72
C ALA A 289 11.36 -15.47 -15.00
N PHE A 290 12.48 -14.94 -15.51
CA PHE A 290 13.08 -13.75 -14.92
C PHE A 290 13.85 -12.91 -15.93
N VAL A 291 14.04 -11.65 -15.57
CA VAL A 291 14.84 -10.67 -16.30
C VAL A 291 15.35 -9.64 -15.30
N PHE A 292 16.44 -8.99 -15.60
CA PHE A 292 16.89 -7.83 -14.82
C PHE A 292 16.47 -6.53 -15.49
N SER A 293 16.00 -5.56 -14.66
CA SER A 293 15.60 -4.21 -15.08
C SER A 293 16.00 -3.22 -14.01
N ASN A 294 16.37 -2.01 -14.38
CA ASN A 294 16.65 -0.92 -13.43
C ASN A 294 15.45 0.02 -13.20
N LYS A 295 14.32 -0.27 -13.84
CA LYS A 295 13.10 0.53 -13.75
C LYS A 295 11.93 -0.20 -13.11
N VAL A 296 11.90 -1.52 -13.27
CA VAL A 296 10.81 -2.40 -12.80
C VAL A 296 11.39 -3.45 -11.87
N GLN A 297 10.69 -3.72 -10.79
CA GLN A 297 10.99 -4.79 -9.84
C GLN A 297 9.70 -5.54 -9.52
N LEU A 298 9.73 -6.86 -9.60
CA LEU A 298 8.61 -7.73 -9.24
C LEU A 298 9.12 -9.10 -8.82
N ILE A 299 8.67 -9.61 -7.70
CA ILE A 299 8.94 -10.98 -7.29
C ILE A 299 7.61 -11.63 -6.92
N GLN A 300 7.23 -12.65 -7.69
CA GLN A 300 6.00 -13.40 -7.46
C GLN A 300 6.28 -14.91 -7.47
N HIS A 301 5.71 -15.59 -6.48
CA HIS A 301 5.79 -17.04 -6.36
C HIS A 301 4.39 -17.63 -6.37
N TYR A 302 4.24 -18.68 -7.17
CA TYR A 302 3.00 -19.45 -7.24
C TYR A 302 3.29 -20.92 -6.97
N HIS A 303 2.38 -21.59 -6.28
CA HIS A 303 2.46 -23.01 -6.02
C HIS A 303 1.09 -23.66 -6.14
N ASN A 304 0.97 -24.67 -7.01
CA ASN A 304 -0.32 -25.26 -7.40
C ASN A 304 -1.35 -24.16 -7.74
N SER A 305 -0.96 -23.18 -8.54
CA SER A 305 -1.70 -21.96 -8.93
C SER A 305 -2.08 -21.00 -7.77
N SER A 306 -1.80 -21.31 -6.51
CA SER A 306 -1.95 -20.36 -5.40
C SER A 306 -0.84 -19.34 -5.40
N TRP A 307 -1.18 -18.06 -5.28
CA TRP A 307 -0.20 -17.00 -5.07
C TRP A 307 0.33 -17.03 -3.65
N LEU A 308 1.66 -17.15 -3.53
CA LEU A 308 2.34 -17.17 -2.24
C LEU A 308 2.72 -15.74 -1.81
N GLU A 309 1.75 -14.99 -1.30
CA GLU A 309 1.94 -13.60 -0.86
C GLU A 309 3.09 -13.46 0.15
N HIS A 310 3.28 -14.47 1.00
CA HIS A 310 4.32 -14.49 2.03
C HIS A 310 5.52 -15.37 1.63
N GLY A 311 5.64 -15.76 0.37
CA GLY A 311 6.75 -16.52 -0.18
C GLY A 311 6.84 -17.96 0.35
N GLY A 312 7.77 -18.23 1.24
CA GLY A 312 8.04 -19.57 1.78
C GLY A 312 9.21 -20.27 1.10
N SER A 313 9.09 -21.58 0.85
CA SER A 313 10.18 -22.38 0.31
C SER A 313 10.73 -21.89 -1.04
N PRO A 314 9.91 -21.51 -2.04
CA PRO A 314 10.41 -20.99 -3.32
C PRO A 314 11.16 -19.67 -3.18
N ASP A 315 10.65 -18.75 -2.37
CA ASP A 315 11.26 -17.45 -2.12
C ASP A 315 12.65 -17.60 -1.47
N LYS A 316 12.75 -18.43 -0.43
CA LYS A 316 14.03 -18.74 0.23
C LYS A 316 15.03 -19.38 -0.74
N ALA A 317 14.57 -20.26 -1.61
CA ALA A 317 15.39 -20.90 -2.62
C ALA A 317 15.97 -19.90 -3.63
N MET A 318 15.10 -19.05 -4.16
CA MET A 318 15.47 -18.00 -5.11
C MET A 318 16.47 -17.00 -4.48
N GLN A 319 16.16 -16.49 -3.28
CA GLN A 319 17.04 -15.55 -2.56
C GLN A 319 18.43 -16.14 -2.35
N ALA A 320 18.52 -17.41 -1.92
CA ALA A 320 19.79 -18.10 -1.69
C ALA A 320 20.58 -18.31 -2.99
N ALA A 321 19.92 -18.75 -4.06
CA ALA A 321 20.57 -19.04 -5.33
C ALA A 321 21.12 -17.76 -5.99
N PHE A 322 20.32 -16.74 -6.15
CA PHE A 322 20.74 -15.47 -6.77
C PHE A 322 21.81 -14.75 -5.96
N THR A 323 21.65 -14.71 -4.62
CA THR A 323 22.68 -14.08 -3.77
C THR A 323 24.02 -14.79 -3.87
N ASN A 324 24.01 -16.12 -3.81
CA ASN A 324 25.24 -16.90 -3.89
C ASN A 324 25.96 -16.74 -5.23
N GLN A 325 25.23 -16.79 -6.33
CA GLN A 325 25.80 -16.68 -7.67
C GLN A 325 26.42 -15.29 -7.90
N ILE A 326 25.66 -14.23 -7.60
CA ILE A 326 26.11 -12.86 -7.85
C ILE A 326 27.26 -12.48 -6.88
N ASP A 327 27.17 -12.84 -5.60
CA ASP A 327 28.26 -12.59 -4.64
C ASP A 327 29.52 -13.36 -5.01
N GLY A 328 29.38 -14.62 -5.47
CA GLY A 328 30.49 -15.45 -5.98
C GLY A 328 31.17 -14.81 -7.19
N TRP A 329 30.39 -14.36 -8.16
CA TRP A 329 30.92 -13.70 -9.37
C TRP A 329 31.65 -12.39 -9.03
N LEU A 330 31.03 -11.55 -8.16
CA LEU A 330 31.64 -10.28 -7.72
C LEU A 330 32.97 -10.48 -7.01
N LYS A 331 33.10 -11.52 -6.20
CA LYS A 331 34.36 -11.90 -5.53
C LYS A 331 35.41 -12.40 -6.52
N ALA A 332 35.02 -13.32 -7.39
CA ALA A 332 35.93 -13.90 -8.39
C ALA A 332 36.51 -12.82 -9.32
N ASN A 333 35.72 -11.80 -9.65
CA ASN A 333 36.13 -10.69 -10.51
C ASN A 333 36.65 -9.46 -9.73
N SER A 334 36.94 -9.59 -8.43
CA SER A 334 37.51 -8.53 -7.57
C SER A 334 36.77 -7.19 -7.65
N LYS A 335 35.43 -7.21 -7.77
CA LYS A 335 34.59 -6.01 -7.91
C LYS A 335 34.31 -5.30 -6.59
N TYR A 336 34.54 -5.97 -5.45
CA TYR A 336 34.41 -5.36 -4.12
C TYR A 336 35.65 -4.53 -3.75
N ASN A 337 35.44 -3.40 -3.09
CA ASN A 337 36.52 -2.64 -2.45
C ASN A 337 37.04 -3.38 -1.18
N LYS A 338 38.24 -3.11 -0.75
CA LYS A 338 38.92 -3.83 0.39
C LYS A 338 38.11 -3.86 1.69
N THR A 339 37.29 -2.85 1.95
CA THR A 339 36.46 -2.71 3.17
C THR A 339 34.95 -2.86 2.90
N GLU A 340 34.58 -3.26 1.70
CA GLU A 340 33.20 -3.33 1.28
C GLU A 340 32.56 -4.65 1.74
N GLY A 341 31.40 -4.58 2.40
CA GLY A 341 30.61 -5.75 2.79
C GLY A 341 30.00 -6.47 1.59
N LYS A 342 29.45 -7.68 1.82
CA LYS A 342 28.74 -8.45 0.80
C LYS A 342 27.46 -7.77 0.37
N ILE A 343 26.96 -8.12 -0.81
CA ILE A 343 25.59 -7.79 -1.23
C ILE A 343 24.57 -8.48 -0.31
N LYS A 344 23.38 -7.91 -0.26
CA LYS A 344 22.19 -8.53 0.33
C LYS A 344 21.18 -8.84 -0.79
N PHE A 345 20.25 -9.73 -0.54
CA PHE A 345 19.21 -10.02 -1.52
C PHE A 345 18.40 -8.77 -1.91
N THR A 346 18.19 -7.83 -0.98
CA THR A 346 17.53 -6.54 -1.27
C THR A 346 18.20 -5.76 -2.42
N ASP A 347 19.53 -5.86 -2.55
CA ASP A 347 20.26 -5.19 -3.63
C ASP A 347 19.99 -5.81 -4.99
N ILE A 348 19.66 -7.12 -5.01
CA ILE A 348 19.26 -7.88 -6.19
C ILE A 348 17.79 -7.60 -6.51
N ALA A 349 16.92 -7.64 -5.50
CA ALA A 349 15.49 -7.43 -5.63
C ALA A 349 15.16 -6.07 -6.27
N ASP A 350 15.98 -5.04 -6.00
CA ASP A 350 15.82 -3.69 -6.57
C ASP A 350 15.97 -3.64 -8.12
N CYS A 351 16.45 -4.71 -8.75
CA CYS A 351 16.58 -4.79 -10.21
C CYS A 351 16.13 -6.13 -10.80
N LEU A 352 15.49 -7.00 -10.01
CA LEU A 352 15.06 -8.32 -10.44
C LEU A 352 13.54 -8.34 -10.70
N VAL A 353 13.14 -8.82 -11.85
CA VAL A 353 11.77 -9.26 -12.15
C VAL A 353 11.78 -10.77 -12.23
N PHE A 354 11.10 -11.43 -11.30
CA PHE A 354 11.13 -12.89 -11.15
C PHE A 354 9.74 -13.44 -10.85
N ILE A 355 9.34 -14.44 -11.63
CA ILE A 355 8.06 -15.12 -11.44
C ILE A 355 8.34 -16.62 -11.41
N SER A 356 7.85 -17.32 -10.39
CA SER A 356 7.91 -18.79 -10.34
C SER A 356 6.52 -19.40 -10.27
N SER A 357 6.29 -20.44 -11.06
CA SER A 357 5.09 -21.26 -11.04
C SER A 357 5.50 -22.72 -10.79
N ASN A 358 5.22 -23.20 -9.59
CA ASN A 358 5.64 -24.51 -9.13
C ASN A 358 4.43 -25.38 -8.86
N PHE A 359 4.56 -26.69 -9.09
CA PHE A 359 3.51 -27.67 -8.83
C PHE A 359 4.09 -28.87 -8.10
N SER A 360 3.42 -29.33 -7.05
CA SER A 360 3.80 -30.56 -6.35
C SER A 360 2.60 -31.43 -6.02
N THR A 361 2.79 -32.74 -6.01
CA THR A 361 1.76 -33.71 -5.63
C THR A 361 1.53 -33.75 -4.12
N GLN A 362 2.43 -33.14 -3.33
CA GLN A 362 2.28 -32.99 -1.89
C GLN A 362 2.73 -31.59 -1.45
N THR A 363 1.84 -30.85 -0.81
CA THR A 363 2.10 -29.47 -0.39
C THR A 363 1.81 -29.29 1.09
N SER A 364 2.74 -28.65 1.81
CA SER A 364 2.57 -28.25 3.21
C SER A 364 2.38 -26.74 3.26
N TYR A 365 1.14 -26.28 3.28
CA TYR A 365 0.82 -24.88 3.49
C TYR A 365 0.99 -24.50 4.96
N GLU A 366 1.44 -23.27 5.23
CA GLU A 366 1.58 -22.75 6.59
C GLU A 366 0.22 -22.56 7.27
N ASN A 367 -0.81 -22.22 6.50
CA ASN A 367 -2.19 -22.03 6.96
C ASN A 367 -3.19 -22.30 5.84
N GLN A 368 -4.49 -22.28 6.17
CA GLN A 368 -5.57 -22.54 5.21
C GLN A 368 -5.66 -21.51 4.08
N THR A 369 -5.20 -20.27 4.29
CA THR A 369 -5.23 -19.23 3.24
C THR A 369 -4.21 -19.45 2.12
N LYS A 370 -3.35 -20.47 2.22
CA LYS A 370 -2.41 -20.93 1.17
C LYS A 370 -1.38 -19.89 0.72
N LYS A 371 -1.10 -18.87 1.54
CA LYS A 371 -0.20 -17.74 1.21
C LYS A 371 1.30 -18.04 1.36
N SER A 372 1.68 -19.18 1.93
CA SER A 372 3.06 -19.63 2.12
C SER A 372 3.14 -21.16 2.18
N ILE A 373 4.25 -21.74 1.69
CA ILE A 373 4.56 -23.18 1.81
C ILE A 373 5.85 -23.42 2.56
N THR A 374 5.93 -24.56 3.26
CA THR A 374 7.03 -24.89 4.17
C THR A 374 7.81 -26.16 3.79
N ASN A 375 7.52 -26.74 2.63
CA ASN A 375 8.18 -27.95 2.13
C ASN A 375 9.70 -27.79 2.01
N LYS A 376 10.45 -28.59 2.78
CA LYS A 376 11.91 -28.56 2.79
C LYS A 376 12.51 -29.05 1.47
N PHE A 377 12.00 -30.17 0.95
CA PHE A 377 12.45 -30.71 -0.32
C PHE A 377 12.28 -29.73 -1.48
N ILE A 378 11.17 -29.00 -1.55
CA ILE A 378 10.95 -28.00 -2.60
C ILE A 378 12.01 -26.89 -2.49
N GLN A 379 12.31 -26.41 -1.27
CA GLN A 379 13.35 -25.42 -1.07
C GLN A 379 14.73 -25.90 -1.54
N GLU A 380 15.13 -27.11 -1.13
CA GLU A 380 16.41 -27.69 -1.48
C GLU A 380 16.54 -27.93 -2.98
N ALA A 381 15.54 -28.61 -3.58
CA ALA A 381 15.53 -28.92 -5.00
C ALA A 381 15.56 -27.66 -5.88
N MET A 382 14.80 -26.64 -5.53
CA MET A 382 14.76 -25.38 -6.25
C MET A 382 16.07 -24.57 -6.06
N THR A 383 16.64 -24.59 -4.85
CA THR A 383 17.93 -23.92 -4.58
C THR A 383 19.05 -24.51 -5.42
N ASP A 384 19.18 -25.83 -5.45
CA ASP A 384 20.25 -26.50 -6.17
C ASP A 384 20.09 -26.36 -7.67
N TRP A 385 18.87 -26.49 -8.15
CA TRP A 385 18.55 -26.28 -9.55
C TRP A 385 18.85 -24.86 -10.00
N LEU A 386 18.37 -23.84 -9.28
CA LEU A 386 18.60 -22.43 -9.64
C LEU A 386 20.08 -22.06 -9.57
N LYS A 387 20.83 -22.55 -8.56
CA LYS A 387 22.30 -22.32 -8.50
C LYS A 387 23.00 -22.84 -9.75
N HIS A 388 22.69 -24.09 -10.12
CA HIS A 388 23.31 -24.68 -11.32
C HIS A 388 22.93 -23.92 -12.60
N GLN A 389 21.66 -23.59 -12.79
CA GLN A 389 21.20 -22.85 -13.98
C GLN A 389 21.80 -21.43 -14.05
N LEU A 390 21.91 -20.73 -12.91
CA LEU A 390 22.52 -19.41 -12.84
C LEU A 390 24.04 -19.47 -13.14
N GLU A 391 24.73 -20.51 -12.69
CA GLU A 391 26.13 -20.72 -13.01
C GLU A 391 26.33 -20.90 -14.52
N VAL A 392 25.52 -21.76 -15.15
CA VAL A 392 25.54 -21.99 -16.61
C VAL A 392 25.21 -20.68 -17.33
N TYR A 393 24.16 -20.00 -16.95
CA TYR A 393 23.73 -18.74 -17.56
C TYR A 393 24.82 -17.67 -17.52
N PHE A 394 25.53 -17.52 -16.40
CA PHE A 394 26.62 -16.55 -16.26
C PHE A 394 27.87 -16.91 -17.09
N LEU A 395 28.10 -18.21 -17.31
CA LEU A 395 29.17 -18.68 -18.17
C LEU A 395 28.87 -18.50 -19.67
N GLU A 396 27.62 -18.77 -20.06
CA GLU A 396 27.18 -18.65 -21.45
C GLU A 396 26.93 -17.19 -21.88
N ASN A 397 26.58 -16.29 -20.92
CA ASN A 397 26.23 -14.90 -21.18
C ASN A 397 27.08 -13.93 -20.33
N PRO A 398 28.41 -13.87 -20.56
CA PRO A 398 29.32 -13.08 -19.71
C PRO A 398 29.00 -11.57 -19.72
N ASP A 399 28.52 -11.03 -20.84
CA ASP A 399 28.15 -9.61 -20.94
C ASP A 399 26.92 -9.27 -20.09
N GLU A 400 25.94 -10.18 -20.01
CA GLU A 400 24.79 -10.02 -19.14
C GLU A 400 25.15 -10.20 -17.68
N ALA A 401 26.02 -11.15 -17.35
CA ALA A 401 26.55 -11.32 -16.00
C ALA A 401 27.24 -10.05 -15.50
N VAL A 402 28.00 -9.35 -16.34
CA VAL A 402 28.61 -8.06 -16.01
C VAL A 402 27.52 -7.02 -15.72
N LYS A 403 26.53 -6.85 -16.61
CA LYS A 403 25.45 -5.88 -16.44
C LYS A 403 24.67 -6.11 -15.14
N ILE A 404 24.30 -7.36 -14.85
CA ILE A 404 23.60 -7.76 -13.61
C ILE A 404 24.43 -7.38 -12.41
N CYS A 405 25.67 -7.81 -12.35
CA CYS A 405 26.53 -7.62 -11.19
C CYS A 405 26.88 -6.16 -10.94
N GLU A 406 27.08 -5.37 -12.01
CA GLU A 406 27.31 -3.93 -11.90
C GLU A 406 26.04 -3.19 -11.39
N GLN A 407 24.86 -3.54 -11.88
CA GLN A 407 23.60 -2.95 -11.40
C GLN A 407 23.38 -3.28 -9.91
N VAL A 408 23.58 -4.53 -9.51
CA VAL A 408 23.46 -4.95 -8.10
C VAL A 408 24.46 -4.21 -7.20
N LEU A 409 25.68 -3.96 -7.67
CA LEU A 409 26.66 -3.15 -6.93
C LEU A 409 26.25 -1.68 -6.82
N ILE A 410 25.63 -1.10 -7.86
CA ILE A 410 25.09 0.25 -7.82
C ILE A 410 23.99 0.33 -6.76
N ASN A 411 23.04 -0.63 -6.75
CA ASN A 411 21.95 -0.68 -5.77
C ASN A 411 22.51 -0.81 -4.34
N LYS A 412 23.47 -1.73 -4.12
CA LYS A 412 24.13 -1.90 -2.82
C LYS A 412 24.78 -0.60 -2.34
N ARG A 413 25.59 0.04 -3.20
CA ARG A 413 26.30 1.28 -2.84
C ARG A 413 25.34 2.43 -2.56
N ALA A 414 24.25 2.52 -3.32
CA ALA A 414 23.16 3.47 -3.07
C ALA A 414 22.52 3.24 -1.69
N ARG A 415 22.18 1.99 -1.37
CA ARG A 415 21.62 1.61 -0.06
C ARG A 415 22.59 1.91 1.10
N GLU A 416 23.88 1.55 0.96
CA GLU A 416 24.90 1.80 2.01
C GLU A 416 25.15 3.30 2.21
N ASN A 417 25.16 4.09 1.14
CA ASN A 417 25.30 5.54 1.22
C ASN A 417 24.08 6.19 1.91
N ALA A 418 22.88 5.72 1.59
CA ALA A 418 21.66 6.15 2.26
C ALA A 418 21.69 5.82 3.77
N ALA A 419 22.14 4.60 4.13
CA ALA A 419 22.28 4.19 5.52
C ALA A 419 23.32 5.03 6.29
N LYS A 420 24.48 5.32 5.69
CA LYS A 420 25.51 6.20 6.28
C LYS A 420 25.00 7.62 6.49
N ALA A 421 24.29 8.17 5.49
CA ALA A 421 23.67 9.49 5.60
C ALA A 421 22.67 9.53 6.77
N ARG A 422 21.82 8.48 6.91
CA ARG A 422 20.90 8.34 8.05
C ARG A 422 21.62 8.32 9.39
N ASP A 423 22.66 7.51 9.53
CA ASP A 423 23.43 7.40 10.78
C ASP A 423 24.11 8.71 11.14
N THR A 424 24.59 9.44 10.14
CA THR A 424 25.16 10.77 10.33
C THR A 424 24.11 11.77 10.81
N ILE A 425 22.94 11.76 10.17
CA ILE A 425 21.77 12.56 10.56
C ILE A 425 21.33 12.21 11.99
N LYS A 426 21.20 10.91 12.29
CA LYS A 426 20.80 10.43 13.61
C LYS A 426 21.80 10.88 14.69
N LYS A 427 23.10 10.76 14.44
CA LYS A 427 24.15 11.23 15.36
C LYS A 427 24.13 12.73 15.56
N GLN A 428 23.85 13.51 14.51
CA GLN A 428 23.78 14.99 14.60
C GLN A 428 22.51 15.46 15.30
N LEU A 429 21.39 14.73 15.17
CA LEU A 429 20.12 15.07 15.80
C LEU A 429 19.94 14.46 17.20
N SER A 430 20.58 13.32 17.50
CA SER A 430 20.47 12.62 18.80
C SER A 430 21.35 13.17 19.92
N GLY A 431 22.09 14.25 19.66
CA GLY A 431 22.81 14.97 20.72
C GLY A 431 21.83 15.54 21.75
N LYS A 432 21.85 14.99 22.95
CA LYS A 432 21.09 15.24 24.19
C LYS A 432 20.00 16.35 24.14
N ILE A 433 18.82 15.94 24.53
CA ILE A 433 17.51 16.65 24.58
C ILE A 433 17.49 18.02 25.29
N ASP A 434 18.56 18.40 25.95
CA ASP A 434 18.69 19.68 26.68
C ASP A 434 19.22 20.84 25.82
N LEU A 435 19.28 20.71 24.51
CA LEU A 435 19.96 21.62 23.61
C LEU A 435 19.10 22.79 23.10
N ALA A 436 17.78 22.80 23.30
CA ALA A 436 16.94 23.93 22.86
C ALA A 436 17.38 25.26 23.53
N ASN A 437 17.81 25.21 24.77
CA ASN A 437 18.30 26.39 25.50
C ASN A 437 19.71 26.85 25.10
N ARG A 438 20.41 26.11 24.25
CA ARG A 438 21.77 26.44 23.77
C ARG A 438 21.84 26.81 22.27
N ILE A 439 20.70 26.84 21.60
CA ILE A 439 20.67 27.26 20.18
C ILE A 439 20.86 28.77 20.13
N PRO A 440 21.88 29.26 19.40
CA PRO A 440 22.14 30.71 19.33
C PRO A 440 20.91 31.46 18.81
N LYS A 441 20.52 32.53 19.51
CA LYS A 441 19.42 33.42 19.17
C LYS A 441 18.01 32.83 19.21
N PHE A 442 17.84 31.55 19.50
CA PHE A 442 16.53 30.99 19.77
C PHE A 442 16.01 31.52 21.11
N VAL A 443 14.80 32.05 21.09
CA VAL A 443 14.12 32.57 22.26
C VAL A 443 12.90 31.68 22.52
N ASP A 444 13.01 30.78 23.49
CA ASP A 444 11.92 29.84 23.83
C ASP A 444 10.79 30.54 24.59
N CYS A 445 9.64 29.88 24.66
CA CYS A 445 8.51 30.26 25.51
C CYS A 445 8.54 29.48 26.83
N ARG A 446 7.75 29.95 27.81
CA ARG A 446 7.70 29.37 29.17
C ARG A 446 6.88 28.09 29.25
N SER A 447 5.77 28.04 28.49
CA SER A 447 4.87 26.88 28.47
C SER A 447 5.58 25.63 27.92
N LYS A 448 5.27 24.49 28.53
CA LYS A 448 5.66 23.16 28.03
C LYS A 448 4.49 22.42 27.36
N ASP A 449 3.31 23.01 27.40
CA ASP A 449 2.11 22.45 26.77
C ASP A 449 2.18 22.62 25.25
N THR A 450 2.47 21.54 24.55
CA THR A 450 2.66 21.52 23.08
C THR A 450 1.39 21.97 22.32
N ALA A 451 0.20 21.78 22.89
CA ALA A 451 -1.06 22.17 22.27
C ALA A 451 -1.31 23.70 22.26
N ARG A 452 -0.45 24.47 22.93
CA ARG A 452 -0.52 25.94 22.95
C ARG A 452 0.69 26.64 22.36
N ARG A 453 1.81 25.93 22.19
CA ARG A 453 3.08 26.51 21.79
C ARG A 453 3.10 26.92 20.33
N GLU A 454 3.59 28.11 20.06
CA GLU A 454 3.76 28.66 18.72
C GLU A 454 5.24 28.99 18.47
N LEU A 455 5.77 28.61 17.32
CA LEU A 455 7.12 28.94 16.88
C LEU A 455 7.05 29.96 15.74
N TYR A 456 7.55 31.16 15.98
CA TYR A 456 7.76 32.16 14.93
C TYR A 456 9.15 32.02 14.34
N ILE A 457 9.23 31.84 13.01
CA ILE A 457 10.45 31.85 12.24
C ILE A 457 10.49 33.19 11.54
N VAL A 458 11.43 34.05 11.95
CA VAL A 458 11.47 35.46 11.53
C VAL A 458 12.72 35.78 10.70
N GLU A 459 12.64 36.79 9.84
CA GLU A 459 13.74 37.22 8.99
C GLU A 459 14.72 38.13 9.73
N GLY A 460 15.92 37.62 9.98
CA GLY A 460 17.02 38.37 10.53
C GLY A 460 16.94 38.76 12.00
N ASP A 461 17.97 39.41 12.48
CA ASP A 461 18.10 39.81 13.88
C ASP A 461 17.29 41.07 14.23
N SER A 462 17.01 41.91 13.26
CA SER A 462 16.19 43.11 13.44
C SER A 462 14.74 42.71 13.78
N ALA A 463 14.16 41.83 12.99
CA ALA A 463 12.83 41.27 13.26
C ALA A 463 12.78 40.50 14.60
N LEU A 464 13.87 39.75 14.96
CA LEU A 464 13.94 39.10 16.27
C LEU A 464 13.78 40.11 17.40
N GLY A 465 14.35 41.29 17.31
CA GLY A 465 14.26 42.35 18.32
C GLY A 465 12.82 42.82 18.56
N ALA A 466 12.13 43.19 17.49
CA ALA A 466 10.73 43.63 17.51
C ALA A 466 9.78 42.53 17.98
N VAL A 467 9.88 41.33 17.39
CA VAL A 467 9.00 40.17 17.75
C VAL A 467 9.24 39.71 19.18
N LYS A 468 10.47 39.72 19.67
CA LYS A 468 10.77 39.35 21.06
C LYS A 468 10.08 40.28 22.09
N GLN A 469 9.91 41.55 21.76
CA GLN A 469 9.22 42.52 22.62
C GLN A 469 7.69 42.41 22.48
N ALA A 470 7.21 42.12 21.27
CA ALA A 470 5.78 42.05 20.94
C ALA A 470 5.10 40.75 21.33
N ARG A 471 5.85 39.66 21.45
CA ARG A 471 5.31 38.31 21.68
C ARG A 471 4.72 38.07 23.06
N ASP A 472 3.80 37.16 23.17
CA ASP A 472 3.47 36.54 24.46
C ASP A 472 4.54 35.52 24.85
N ALA A 473 5.36 35.86 25.86
CA ALA A 473 6.46 35.01 26.30
C ALA A 473 6.02 33.69 26.93
N ASP A 474 4.73 33.54 27.25
CA ASP A 474 4.20 32.32 27.85
C ASP A 474 4.18 31.17 26.85
N TYR A 475 3.68 31.39 25.62
CA TYR A 475 3.51 30.30 24.64
C TYR A 475 4.13 30.57 23.26
N GLN A 476 4.63 31.78 22.97
CA GLN A 476 5.24 32.13 21.69
C GLN A 476 6.78 32.13 21.78
N ALA A 477 7.41 31.28 20.97
CA ALA A 477 8.85 31.21 20.80
C ALA A 477 9.27 31.84 19.45
N VAL A 478 10.53 32.28 19.35
CA VAL A 478 11.03 32.95 18.15
C VAL A 478 12.41 32.40 17.75
N MET A 479 12.60 32.13 16.47
CA MET A 479 13.87 31.78 15.85
C MET A 479 14.16 32.65 14.63
N PRO A 480 15.26 33.44 14.63
CA PRO A 480 15.62 34.22 13.46
C PRO A 480 16.35 33.35 12.43
N VAL A 481 16.06 33.59 11.15
CA VAL A 481 16.76 33.02 10.01
C VAL A 481 17.53 34.12 9.32
N ARG A 482 18.86 33.99 9.20
CA ARG A 482 19.70 35.01 8.55
C ARG A 482 19.88 34.72 7.08
N GLY A 483 19.36 35.60 6.25
CA GLY A 483 19.53 35.56 4.80
C GLY A 483 18.89 34.34 4.14
N LYS A 484 19.16 34.16 2.86
CA LYS A 484 18.61 33.08 2.04
C LYS A 484 19.19 31.73 2.48
N THR A 485 18.34 30.85 2.93
CA THR A 485 18.72 29.48 3.32
C THR A 485 19.04 28.63 2.09
N LEU A 486 19.64 27.48 2.31
CA LEU A 486 19.94 26.51 1.24
C LEU A 486 18.65 26.00 0.59
N ASN A 487 18.62 25.93 -0.76
CA ASN A 487 17.55 25.21 -1.45
C ASN A 487 17.68 23.70 -1.18
N CYS A 488 16.83 23.18 -0.29
CA CYS A 488 16.88 21.79 0.17
C CYS A 488 16.44 20.80 -0.91
N LEU A 489 15.74 21.18 -1.98
CA LEU A 489 15.43 20.26 -3.08
C LEU A 489 16.63 19.95 -3.94
N LYS A 490 17.53 20.94 -4.15
CA LYS A 490 18.75 20.76 -4.96
C LYS A 490 19.94 20.24 -4.18
N ALA A 491 19.98 20.48 -2.88
CA ALA A 491 21.13 20.12 -2.06
C ALA A 491 21.11 18.65 -1.67
N SER A 492 22.30 18.03 -1.62
CA SER A 492 22.46 16.71 -1.00
C SER A 492 22.23 16.79 0.52
N TYR A 493 21.78 15.70 1.13
CA TYR A 493 21.56 15.63 2.57
C TYR A 493 22.81 16.01 3.38
N ASP A 494 24.02 15.66 2.91
CA ASP A 494 25.28 16.05 3.55
C ASP A 494 25.47 17.57 3.60
N LYS A 495 25.05 18.30 2.56
CA LYS A 495 25.08 19.77 2.54
C LYS A 495 23.99 20.38 3.42
N ILE A 496 22.79 19.79 3.38
CA ILE A 496 21.66 20.23 4.19
C ILE A 496 22.01 20.19 5.68
N PHE A 497 22.54 19.07 6.16
CA PHE A 497 22.87 18.87 7.57
C PHE A 497 24.20 19.52 8.02
N LYS A 498 25.00 20.03 7.11
CA LYS A 498 26.10 20.96 7.42
C LYS A 498 25.61 22.40 7.64
N SER A 499 24.40 22.73 7.21
CA SER A 499 23.81 24.04 7.46
C SER A 499 23.37 24.16 8.91
N GLU A 500 24.00 25.04 9.66
CA GLU A 500 23.70 25.28 11.08
C GLU A 500 22.26 25.76 11.28
N ILE A 501 21.76 26.63 10.41
CA ILE A 501 20.38 27.14 10.44
C ILE A 501 19.38 26.00 10.33
N ILE A 502 19.53 25.13 9.33
CA ILE A 502 18.62 24.00 9.09
C ILE A 502 18.67 23.01 10.25
N THR A 503 19.89 22.67 10.70
CA THR A 503 20.08 21.75 11.83
C THR A 503 19.46 22.30 13.11
N ASN A 504 19.59 23.60 13.38
CA ASN A 504 18.98 24.24 14.54
C ASN A 504 17.46 24.26 14.44
N LEU A 505 16.89 24.58 13.29
CA LEU A 505 15.43 24.52 13.09
C LEU A 505 14.89 23.10 13.32
N MET A 506 15.55 22.07 12.79
CA MET A 506 15.12 20.66 13.02
C MET A 506 15.18 20.27 14.51
N LYS A 507 16.22 20.73 15.24
CA LYS A 507 16.31 20.53 16.69
C LYS A 507 15.19 21.25 17.46
N ILE A 508 14.81 22.47 17.03
CA ILE A 508 13.73 23.27 17.63
C ILE A 508 12.39 22.58 17.40
N LEU A 509 12.13 22.06 16.19
CA LEU A 509 10.91 21.32 15.87
C LEU A 509 10.76 20.09 16.75
N GLY A 510 11.82 19.32 16.95
CA GLY A 510 11.88 18.18 17.87
C GLY A 510 11.35 16.87 17.32
N CYS A 511 10.65 16.87 16.18
CA CYS A 511 10.01 15.69 15.59
C CYS A 511 10.93 14.80 14.74
N GLY A 512 12.22 15.14 14.63
CA GLY A 512 13.16 14.40 13.76
C GLY A 512 13.03 14.79 12.29
N VAL A 513 13.51 13.92 11.38
CA VAL A 513 13.55 14.15 9.94
C VAL A 513 12.93 12.99 9.20
N GLU A 514 12.05 13.28 8.24
CA GLU A 514 11.38 12.33 7.37
C GLU A 514 12.14 12.21 6.05
N VAL A 515 13.00 11.20 5.93
CA VAL A 515 13.72 10.94 4.67
C VAL A 515 12.95 9.92 3.86
N LYS A 516 12.26 10.37 2.81
CA LYS A 516 11.64 9.47 1.80
C LYS A 516 12.73 9.01 0.83
N ALA A 517 13.27 7.81 1.03
CA ALA A 517 14.08 7.13 0.01
C ALA A 517 13.15 6.23 -0.82
N LYS A 518 13.27 6.28 -2.17
CA LYS A 518 12.45 5.45 -3.08
C LYS A 518 12.55 3.94 -2.81
N ALA A 519 13.60 3.49 -2.12
CA ALA A 519 13.91 2.07 -1.90
C ALA A 519 13.66 1.55 -0.46
N ASN A 520 13.38 2.38 0.55
CA ASN A 520 13.20 1.90 1.93
C ASN A 520 12.38 2.86 2.77
N LYS A 521 11.19 2.42 3.21
CA LYS A 521 10.29 3.19 4.09
C LYS A 521 10.85 3.42 5.51
N ASP A 522 11.88 2.70 5.92
CA ASP A 522 12.39 2.65 7.31
C ASP A 522 13.56 3.62 7.63
N LEU A 523 13.84 4.59 6.77
CA LEU A 523 14.94 5.52 6.99
C LEU A 523 14.56 6.77 7.79
N SER A 524 13.32 6.90 8.21
CA SER A 524 12.81 8.05 8.95
C SER A 524 13.19 8.00 10.42
N THR A 525 13.71 9.12 10.97
CA THR A 525 13.78 9.36 12.42
C THR A 525 12.59 10.18 12.90
N PHE A 526 11.64 10.44 12.02
CA PHE A 526 10.49 11.30 12.24
C PHE A 526 9.45 10.62 13.13
N ASP A 527 9.00 11.36 14.13
CA ASP A 527 7.85 11.02 14.97
C ASP A 527 7.06 12.29 15.27
N LEU A 528 5.86 12.39 14.71
CA LEU A 528 5.01 13.55 14.87
C LEU A 528 4.64 13.83 16.34
N ASN A 529 4.55 12.79 17.19
CA ASN A 529 4.25 12.96 18.62
C ASN A 529 5.33 13.74 19.38
N ASN A 530 6.54 13.83 18.83
CA ASN A 530 7.64 14.60 19.36
C ASN A 530 7.67 16.06 18.87
N LEU A 531 6.72 16.46 18.01
CA LEU A 531 6.60 17.85 17.57
C LEU A 531 6.26 18.73 18.78
N ARG A 532 7.02 19.80 18.95
CA ARG A 532 6.91 20.67 20.13
C ARG A 532 5.96 21.86 19.95
N TRP A 533 5.35 22.02 18.81
CA TRP A 533 4.64 23.23 18.37
C TRP A 533 3.27 22.91 17.81
N GLU A 534 2.25 23.61 18.30
CA GLU A 534 0.91 23.61 17.70
C GLU A 534 0.88 24.39 16.40
N LYS A 535 1.67 25.49 16.32
CA LYS A 535 1.80 26.27 15.10
C LYS A 535 3.25 26.62 14.83
N ILE A 536 3.67 26.45 13.59
CA ILE A 536 4.95 26.91 13.05
C ILE A 536 4.63 28.05 12.09
N ILE A 537 4.96 29.26 12.49
CA ILE A 537 4.53 30.49 11.83
C ILE A 537 5.73 31.12 11.15
N ILE A 538 5.72 31.18 9.83
CA ILE A 538 6.75 31.86 9.02
C ILE A 538 6.35 33.33 8.91
N CYS A 539 7.20 34.20 9.42
CA CYS A 539 7.00 35.64 9.44
C CYS A 539 8.21 36.35 8.82
N THR A 540 8.09 36.69 7.55
CA THR A 540 9.14 37.37 6.74
C THR A 540 8.67 38.72 6.27
N ASP A 541 9.58 39.56 5.86
CA ASP A 541 9.28 40.87 5.27
C ASP A 541 8.38 40.71 4.04
N ALA A 542 7.58 41.72 3.75
CA ALA A 542 6.64 41.73 2.63
C ALA A 542 7.31 42.26 1.35
N ASP A 543 8.54 41.78 1.07
CA ASP A 543 9.32 42.11 -0.12
C ASP A 543 9.83 40.87 -0.83
N TYR A 544 10.56 41.04 -1.94
CA TYR A 544 11.09 39.92 -2.73
C TYR A 544 12.03 38.99 -1.96
N ASP A 545 12.86 39.57 -1.09
CA ASP A 545 13.80 38.79 -0.29
C ASP A 545 13.06 37.97 0.78
N GLY A 546 12.07 38.57 1.42
CA GLY A 546 11.19 37.88 2.38
C GLY A 546 10.37 36.77 1.73
N TYR A 547 9.81 36.96 0.54
CA TYR A 547 9.13 35.92 -0.21
C TYR A 547 10.07 34.77 -0.58
N GLN A 548 11.30 35.06 -0.95
CA GLN A 548 12.31 34.04 -1.26
C GLN A 548 12.70 33.25 -0.02
N ILE A 549 12.92 33.90 1.13
CA ILE A 549 13.23 33.24 2.39
C ILE A 549 12.07 32.35 2.84
N ARG A 550 10.83 32.86 2.76
CA ARG A 550 9.62 32.08 3.01
C ARG A 550 9.57 30.81 2.17
N THR A 551 9.79 30.94 0.86
CA THR A 551 9.81 29.81 -0.08
C THR A 551 10.89 28.79 0.27
N LEU A 552 12.09 29.23 0.65
CA LEU A 552 13.19 28.34 1.03
C LEU A 552 12.91 27.61 2.37
N ILE A 553 12.25 28.26 3.33
CA ILE A 553 11.82 27.63 4.58
C ILE A 553 10.73 26.57 4.29
N LEU A 554 9.74 26.90 3.46
CA LEU A 554 8.72 25.93 3.02
C LEU A 554 9.35 24.74 2.29
N THR A 555 10.33 24.99 1.41
CA THR A 555 11.09 23.94 0.71
C THR A 555 11.83 23.03 1.68
N MET A 556 12.43 23.58 2.72
CA MET A 556 13.08 22.84 3.78
C MET A 556 12.09 21.96 4.53
N LEU A 557 10.96 22.51 4.96
CA LEU A 557 9.91 21.75 5.67
C LEU A 557 9.34 20.64 4.78
N TYR A 558 9.05 20.96 3.51
CA TYR A 558 8.56 19.98 2.53
C TYR A 558 9.55 18.84 2.30
N ARG A 559 10.86 19.13 2.25
CA ARG A 559 11.90 18.11 2.02
C ARG A 559 12.21 17.25 3.23
N LEU A 560 12.17 17.83 4.43
CA LEU A 560 12.66 17.19 5.65
C LEU A 560 11.57 16.72 6.60
N VAL A 561 10.40 17.32 6.58
CA VAL A 561 9.25 17.01 7.45
C VAL A 561 7.91 17.27 6.74
N PRO A 562 7.65 16.67 5.57
CA PRO A 562 6.45 16.92 4.78
C PRO A 562 5.17 16.68 5.57
N THR A 563 5.12 15.68 6.44
CA THR A 563 3.97 15.37 7.28
C THR A 563 3.55 16.58 8.15
N VAL A 564 4.48 17.43 8.58
CA VAL A 564 4.16 18.62 9.37
C VAL A 564 3.35 19.65 8.55
N ILE A 565 3.61 19.75 7.24
CA ILE A 565 2.81 20.57 6.32
C ILE A 565 1.46 19.88 6.05
N GLU A 566 1.47 18.60 5.72
CA GLU A 566 0.28 17.82 5.38
C GLU A 566 -0.75 17.81 6.52
N GLN A 567 -0.29 17.79 7.76
CA GLN A 567 -1.14 17.86 8.95
C GLN A 567 -1.53 19.31 9.34
N GLY A 568 -1.04 20.32 8.60
CA GLY A 568 -1.44 21.72 8.73
C GLY A 568 -0.88 22.46 9.93
N TYR A 569 0.30 22.08 10.41
CA TYR A 569 1.00 22.82 11.50
C TYR A 569 1.72 24.06 11.03
N VAL A 570 1.84 24.30 9.71
CA VAL A 570 2.60 25.40 9.12
C VAL A 570 1.69 26.53 8.71
N TYR A 571 2.07 27.74 9.09
CA TYR A 571 1.35 28.97 8.81
C TYR A 571 2.28 30.05 8.27
N ILE A 572 1.73 30.99 7.50
CA ILE A 572 2.38 32.23 7.09
C ILE A 572 1.67 33.38 7.80
N ALA A 573 2.42 34.22 8.50
CA ALA A 573 1.87 35.42 9.07
C ALA A 573 1.82 36.52 8.02
N GLU A 574 0.69 37.21 7.89
CA GLU A 574 0.54 38.43 7.12
C GLU A 574 0.85 39.62 8.02
N SER A 575 1.83 40.42 7.61
CA SER A 575 2.15 41.70 8.24
C SER A 575 1.52 42.82 7.45
N PRO A 576 0.99 43.89 8.09
CA PRO A 576 0.41 45.02 7.36
C PRO A 576 1.47 45.77 6.59
N LEU A 577 1.11 46.17 5.36
CA LEU A 577 1.95 46.98 4.48
C LEU A 577 1.86 48.47 4.82
N TYR A 578 0.73 48.91 5.38
CA TYR A 578 0.47 50.28 5.70
C TYR A 578 -0.11 50.45 7.10
N GLU A 579 0.44 51.41 7.83
CA GLU A 579 -0.11 51.98 9.05
C GLU A 579 -0.67 53.36 8.73
N ILE A 580 -1.96 53.58 9.01
CA ILE A 580 -2.69 54.81 8.73
C ILE A 580 -3.15 55.38 10.06
N ASN A 581 -2.46 56.41 10.49
CA ASN A 581 -2.75 57.11 11.74
C ASN A 581 -3.69 58.28 11.48
N SER A 582 -4.91 58.19 11.91
CA SER A 582 -5.84 59.32 11.99
C SER A 582 -5.79 59.94 13.39
N LYS A 583 -6.56 61.00 13.60
CA LYS A 583 -6.56 61.73 14.86
C LYS A 583 -7.05 60.85 16.03
N ASP A 584 -7.96 59.90 15.76
CA ASP A 584 -8.69 59.15 16.77
C ASP A 584 -8.36 57.65 16.77
N MET A 585 -7.79 57.10 15.65
CA MET A 585 -7.53 55.69 15.49
C MET A 585 -6.35 55.40 14.55
N THR A 586 -5.65 54.28 14.79
CA THR A 586 -4.67 53.70 13.89
C THR A 586 -5.32 52.54 13.14
N TYR A 587 -5.24 52.53 11.82
CA TYR A 587 -5.72 51.51 10.93
C TYR A 587 -4.54 50.76 10.28
N PHE A 588 -4.73 49.50 10.01
CA PHE A 588 -3.74 48.65 9.34
C PHE A 588 -4.30 48.11 8.03
N ALA A 589 -3.56 48.32 6.93
CA ALA A 589 -3.92 47.76 5.63
C ALA A 589 -2.87 46.78 5.14
N TYR A 590 -3.33 45.62 4.68
CA TYR A 590 -2.50 44.51 4.21
C TYR A 590 -2.34 44.52 2.67
N THR A 591 -3.20 45.22 1.97
CA THR A 591 -3.17 45.40 0.53
C THR A 591 -3.41 46.87 0.15
N GLU A 592 -3.02 47.24 -1.07
CA GLU A 592 -3.33 48.57 -1.61
C GLU A 592 -4.84 48.85 -1.66
N ALA A 593 -5.64 47.78 -2.01
CA ALA A 593 -7.09 47.89 -2.05
C ALA A 593 -7.68 48.17 -0.66
N GLU A 594 -7.18 47.50 0.40
CA GLU A 594 -7.58 47.79 1.77
C GLU A 594 -7.23 49.22 2.19
N LYS A 595 -6.03 49.68 1.83
CA LYS A 595 -5.62 51.06 2.09
C LYS A 595 -6.59 52.04 1.48
N GLN A 596 -6.95 51.87 0.21
CA GLN A 596 -7.91 52.77 -0.48
C GLN A 596 -9.30 52.76 0.18
N ARG A 597 -9.77 51.63 0.63
CA ARG A 597 -11.06 51.51 1.37
C ARG A 597 -10.99 52.28 2.70
N ILE A 598 -9.93 52.07 3.48
CA ILE A 598 -9.74 52.75 4.75
C ILE A 598 -9.65 54.28 4.53
N LEU A 599 -8.94 54.75 3.50
CA LEU A 599 -8.87 56.15 3.17
C LEU A 599 -10.22 56.72 2.77
N ALA A 600 -11.04 55.97 2.03
CA ALA A 600 -12.39 56.37 1.68
C ALA A 600 -13.30 56.50 2.94
N ASP A 601 -13.16 55.58 3.89
CA ASP A 601 -13.90 55.61 5.15
C ASP A 601 -13.46 56.76 6.09
N ILE A 602 -12.17 57.11 6.12
CA ILE A 602 -11.62 58.24 6.89
C ILE A 602 -12.10 59.60 6.34
N GLY A 603 -12.36 59.68 5.02
CA GLY A 603 -12.84 60.87 4.32
C GLY A 603 -11.86 62.07 4.41
N GLU A 604 -12.37 63.24 4.75
CA GLU A 604 -11.58 64.51 4.81
C GLU A 604 -10.76 64.67 6.09
N GLN A 605 -10.71 63.69 6.98
CA GLN A 605 -9.89 63.80 8.22
C GLN A 605 -8.40 63.81 7.88
N LYS A 606 -7.62 64.52 8.70
CA LYS A 606 -6.15 64.46 8.57
C LYS A 606 -5.61 63.11 9.02
N TYR A 607 -4.82 62.48 8.18
CA TYR A 607 -4.14 61.24 8.46
C TYR A 607 -2.67 61.27 8.04
N LYS A 608 -1.88 60.38 8.65
CA LYS A 608 -0.51 60.08 8.27
C LYS A 608 -0.38 58.65 7.85
N ILE A 609 0.16 58.37 6.68
CA ILE A 609 0.42 57.00 6.21
C ILE A 609 1.91 56.71 6.40
N GLN A 610 2.16 55.56 7.02
CA GLN A 610 3.50 54.98 7.10
C GLN A 610 3.49 53.64 6.37
N ARG A 611 4.41 53.42 5.42
CA ARG A 611 4.59 52.15 4.76
C ARG A 611 5.60 51.34 5.54
N SER A 612 5.22 50.09 5.96
CA SER A 612 6.14 49.16 6.58
C SER A 612 6.93 48.45 5.46
N LYS A 613 8.25 48.54 5.47
CA LYS A 613 9.14 47.90 4.51
C LYS A 613 9.73 46.61 5.06
N GLY A 614 9.84 46.48 6.39
CA GLY A 614 10.40 45.32 7.03
C GLY A 614 9.90 45.14 8.46
N LEU A 615 9.86 43.92 8.94
CA LEU A 615 9.41 43.55 10.30
C LEU A 615 10.26 44.21 11.39
N GLY A 616 11.52 44.49 11.12
CA GLY A 616 12.44 45.13 12.06
C GLY A 616 12.23 46.64 12.25
N GLU A 617 11.45 47.28 11.38
CA GLU A 617 11.11 48.70 11.41
C GLU A 617 9.79 48.97 12.14
N ASN A 618 9.00 47.90 12.40
CA ASN A 618 7.71 47.98 13.04
C ASN A 618 7.84 48.15 14.56
N GLU A 619 7.06 49.09 15.10
CA GLU A 619 6.98 49.26 16.56
C GLU A 619 6.46 47.99 17.24
N PRO A 620 6.97 47.58 18.43
CA PRO A 620 6.57 46.40 19.11
C PRO A 620 5.05 46.30 19.40
N GLU A 621 4.42 47.45 19.71
CA GLU A 621 2.99 47.54 19.93
C GLU A 621 2.19 47.19 18.67
N MET A 622 2.62 47.71 17.50
CA MET A 622 2.02 47.35 16.22
C MET A 622 2.17 45.88 15.92
N MET A 623 3.37 45.34 16.09
CA MET A 623 3.60 43.89 15.92
C MET A 623 2.74 43.03 16.87
N SER A 624 2.58 43.48 18.10
CA SER A 624 1.71 42.79 19.06
C SER A 624 0.26 42.73 18.55
N LEU A 625 -0.28 43.86 18.10
CA LEU A 625 -1.68 43.96 17.66
C LEU A 625 -1.95 43.25 16.31
N THR A 626 -1.02 43.27 15.38
CA THR A 626 -1.29 42.87 13.99
C THR A 626 -0.78 41.46 13.66
N THR A 627 0.33 41.03 14.28
CA THR A 627 1.06 39.82 13.88
C THR A 627 1.13 38.79 14.99
N MET A 628 1.16 39.20 16.27
CA MET A 628 1.38 38.28 17.39
C MET A 628 0.09 37.91 18.14
N ASN A 629 -0.87 38.80 18.26
CA ASN A 629 -2.11 38.57 19.00
C ASN A 629 -3.03 37.59 18.27
N PRO A 630 -3.38 36.44 18.84
CA PRO A 630 -4.25 35.44 18.24
C PRO A 630 -5.61 35.96 17.77
N GLU A 631 -6.16 36.98 18.42
CA GLU A 631 -7.49 37.53 18.10
C GLU A 631 -7.50 38.48 16.90
N THR A 632 -6.35 39.10 16.57
CA THR A 632 -6.29 40.17 15.55
C THR A 632 -5.35 39.85 14.42
N ARG A 633 -4.41 38.93 14.58
CA ARG A 633 -3.43 38.54 13.54
C ARG A 633 -4.10 37.80 12.40
N ARG A 634 -3.49 37.90 11.22
CA ARG A 634 -3.89 37.12 10.04
C ARG A 634 -2.86 36.02 9.78
N LEU A 635 -3.32 34.77 9.73
CA LEU A 635 -2.50 33.61 9.43
C LEU A 635 -3.08 32.86 8.23
N ILE A 636 -2.24 32.57 7.24
CA ILE A 636 -2.54 31.69 6.12
C ILE A 636 -2.04 30.30 6.50
N ARG A 637 -2.94 29.33 6.61
CA ARG A 637 -2.57 27.94 6.86
C ARG A 637 -2.04 27.31 5.56
N VAL A 638 -0.84 26.73 5.61
CA VAL A 638 -0.23 26.08 4.46
C VAL A 638 -0.63 24.60 4.45
N MET A 639 -1.46 24.22 3.50
CA MET A 639 -1.86 22.83 3.30
C MET A 639 -1.81 22.48 1.83
N PRO A 640 -1.29 21.29 1.45
CA PRO A 640 -1.41 20.80 0.09
C PRO A 640 -2.87 20.38 -0.15
N GLU A 641 -3.47 20.88 -1.23
CA GLU A 641 -4.79 20.42 -1.69
C GLU A 641 -4.68 19.05 -2.38
N ASP A 642 -3.57 18.80 -3.05
CA ASP A 642 -3.25 17.59 -3.80
C ASP A 642 -1.75 17.32 -3.65
N ALA A 643 -1.41 16.17 -3.05
CA ALA A 643 -0.01 15.81 -2.78
C ALA A 643 0.82 15.66 -4.06
N GLN A 644 0.22 15.11 -5.13
CA GLN A 644 0.91 14.91 -6.40
C GLN A 644 1.17 16.25 -7.10
N LYS A 645 0.17 17.10 -7.21
CA LYS A 645 0.32 18.46 -7.79
C LYS A 645 1.30 19.32 -7.00
N THR A 646 1.27 19.19 -5.67
CA THR A 646 2.23 19.88 -4.80
C THR A 646 3.65 19.44 -5.10
N GLN A 647 3.90 18.12 -5.25
CA GLN A 647 5.20 17.60 -5.62
C GLN A 647 5.64 18.11 -6.99
N GLU A 648 4.78 18.06 -8.00
CA GLU A 648 5.06 18.52 -9.36
C GLU A 648 5.45 20.01 -9.38
N ILE A 649 4.72 20.87 -8.64
CA ILE A 649 5.01 22.31 -8.57
C ILE A 649 6.33 22.58 -7.84
N PHE A 650 6.61 21.91 -6.72
CA PHE A 650 7.88 22.07 -6.02
C PHE A 650 9.07 21.63 -6.88
N GLU A 651 8.96 20.48 -7.57
CA GLU A 651 10.00 19.99 -8.48
C GLU A 651 10.16 20.91 -9.70
N LEU A 652 9.08 21.42 -10.25
CA LEU A 652 9.10 22.33 -11.40
C LEU A 652 9.73 23.69 -11.06
N LEU A 653 9.25 24.34 -9.99
CA LEU A 653 9.65 25.70 -9.66
C LEU A 653 11.00 25.78 -8.92
N LEU A 654 11.32 24.77 -8.11
CA LEU A 654 12.47 24.80 -7.20
C LEU A 654 13.49 23.69 -7.46
N GLY A 655 13.15 22.69 -8.29
CA GLY A 655 14.04 21.62 -8.75
C GLY A 655 15.02 22.05 -9.86
N ASP A 656 15.58 21.07 -10.58
CA ASP A 656 16.63 21.31 -11.59
C ASP A 656 16.09 21.61 -13.00
N ASN A 657 14.78 21.48 -13.24
CA ASN A 657 14.16 21.74 -14.55
C ASN A 657 14.02 23.24 -14.84
N LEU A 658 15.09 23.83 -15.38
CA LEU A 658 15.11 25.27 -15.67
C LEU A 658 14.15 25.66 -16.81
N ASP A 659 14.07 24.85 -17.85
CA ASP A 659 13.26 25.17 -19.04
C ASP A 659 11.77 25.03 -18.73
N GLY A 660 11.36 23.97 -18.02
CA GLY A 660 9.99 23.82 -17.54
C GLY A 660 9.54 24.97 -16.61
N ARG A 661 10.45 25.50 -15.78
CA ARG A 661 10.20 26.70 -14.96
C ARG A 661 9.96 27.94 -15.81
N LYS A 662 10.77 28.19 -16.84
CA LYS A 662 10.59 29.34 -17.76
C LYS A 662 9.24 29.23 -18.48
N ASP A 663 8.89 28.03 -18.94
CA ASP A 663 7.63 27.77 -19.61
C ASP A 663 6.44 28.04 -18.67
N TYR A 664 6.50 27.54 -17.43
CA TYR A 664 5.47 27.80 -16.43
C TYR A 664 5.29 29.29 -16.13
N ILE A 665 6.40 30.03 -15.97
CA ILE A 665 6.36 31.50 -15.76
C ILE A 665 5.75 32.19 -16.97
N ARG A 666 6.10 31.80 -18.19
CA ARG A 666 5.53 32.36 -19.42
C ARG A 666 4.03 32.13 -19.50
N ASP A 667 3.59 30.92 -19.21
CA ASP A 667 2.22 30.47 -19.42
C ASP A 667 1.27 30.90 -18.29
N TYR A 668 1.77 31.05 -17.08
CA TYR A 668 0.97 31.33 -15.87
C TYR A 668 1.39 32.59 -15.10
N GLY A 669 2.52 33.21 -15.41
CA GLY A 669 3.05 34.35 -14.66
C GLY A 669 2.08 35.55 -14.63
N TYR A 670 1.27 35.73 -15.67
CA TYR A 670 0.28 36.80 -15.74
C TYR A 670 -0.76 36.79 -14.61
N LYS A 671 -1.01 35.59 -14.02
CA LYS A 671 -1.97 35.41 -12.90
C LYS A 671 -1.50 36.06 -11.60
N TYR A 672 -0.20 36.31 -11.49
CA TYR A 672 0.46 36.80 -10.29
C TYR A 672 0.99 38.23 -10.45
N LEU A 673 0.61 38.95 -11.53
CA LEU A 673 1.10 40.30 -11.79
C LEU A 673 0.64 41.28 -10.71
N ASP A 674 -0.55 41.09 -10.17
CA ASP A 674 -1.08 41.96 -9.11
C ASP A 674 -0.41 41.72 -7.75
N ASP A 675 0.26 40.57 -7.57
CA ASP A 675 1.00 40.21 -6.37
C ASP A 675 2.47 40.67 -6.43
N ILE A 676 2.91 41.19 -7.60
CA ILE A 676 4.27 41.68 -7.81
C ILE A 676 4.34 43.14 -7.41
N ASP A 677 5.09 43.43 -6.34
CA ASP A 677 5.43 44.82 -5.98
C ASP A 677 6.40 45.42 -7.04
N VAL A 678 5.91 46.36 -7.82
CA VAL A 678 6.66 46.99 -8.94
C VAL A 678 7.36 48.30 -8.47
N SER A 679 7.39 48.60 -7.17
CA SER A 679 7.95 49.84 -6.62
C SER A 679 9.42 49.74 -6.23
#